data_841c0b72e436bfb6ccc981cb9fe6f6e0
#
_entry.id   841c0b72e436bfb6ccc981cb9fe6f6e0
#
_cell.length_a   1.000
_cell.length_b   1.000
_cell.length_c   1.000
_cell.angle_alpha   90.00
_cell.angle_beta   90.00
_cell.angle_gamma   90.00
#
_symmetry.space_group_name_H-M   'P 1'
#
loop_
_entity.id
_entity.type
_entity.pdbx_description
1 polymer ?
#
loop_
_entity_poly.entity_id
_entity_poly.type
_entity_poly.pdbx_seq_one_letter_code
_entity_poly.pdbx_strand_id
1 'polypeptide(L)'
;MKKRIVWGILLMLCSLSLMAGPAYPGRIVYTQPDGTTIGIHLHGDEFHHWATDDTGRILEQDADGFWRVSTGITSRQLEEGRAAATLRRAAANQARQEYAAQHAAANFGSPKIPVILVGFSGQNEGFSKTAEDFDAMLNSADYTANSAIGSVRTYFEENSHGQFTPEFEVLGPVNLTNAKSYYGRNTSTQQGSDARPEMALVHAAQALDKTVDFSRYDNDGDGTVDFVLFYFSGYDEAQGGNTNCIWSHAWYLSASQNARNQRTFDGVKLDRYFCTAELKGGSGSTMCSIGTTCHEFAHTLGLPDFYDADYETNGEAASMYSFDLMSSGNYNANSTIPPYFTAEELYEVGWMSAIPEMATSGTVTLPAVNYPNATGYSAFMTKAAANGEYFVYEVRGGQRWDAPLPQGMMVYHVDKSTNGVSGTVTAASTWSNNSVNNYSAHPCCYMVPAVDPTRTTLYSGSMSNFFFPGTGLVRSYSPTGWNGNSIGYQLTNIAYDEGNRVVTFNVSNTNALGISGTVMDTDSNPIADATVTITAEEVSSSAPAKARNKVVNSIRVIAEKYLRLSSSPKRSSKAAQATLVTDSEGHYMAEVPAGTYQVTVSKEGYQSRTVSVTVTSRIETLNFYLFREDEEAPSVLFAWPTDISLDEYIFRSSSHSLTGQNLYPSSQLDRLVGKQIKSITFYLHGDESTQYEGVNVIVDYDNERKATVPVSAEDLTPGDYTTVDLREQNLIIPYSKDIYAGVGFSAGGVSSNGSYAAFAGFVKTDDEDNLLDWAVDWPYDGLVSEYNLTATGTRYRWDVIFDFYLTIGDYEAPDTGYNYIADPKNGRYSAGEVFDLTLVETEGARKPGSDVAWYLDDEPVSGPSVTLSAGTHVVEARFSTTEGKQKVVELTLTVE
;
A
#
# COMPACT_ATOMS: atom_id res chain seq x y z
N MET A 1 9.45 53.17 -9.84
CA MET A 1 8.44 53.16 -8.79
C MET A 1 7.63 51.87 -8.78
N LYS A 2 8.22 50.68 -9.11
CA LYS A 2 7.56 49.35 -9.13
C LYS A 2 8.35 48.23 -8.40
N LYS A 3 9.32 48.60 -7.54
CA LYS A 3 10.15 47.66 -6.76
C LYS A 3 10.08 47.84 -5.22
N ARG A 4 9.12 48.60 -4.72
CA ARG A 4 8.97 48.82 -3.25
C ARG A 4 7.66 48.34 -2.68
N ILE A 5 6.81 47.67 -3.44
CA ILE A 5 5.50 47.13 -2.96
C ILE A 5 5.58 45.62 -2.65
N VAL A 6 6.59 44.91 -3.12
CA VAL A 6 6.71 43.47 -2.90
C VAL A 6 7.31 43.08 -1.52
N TRP A 7 7.98 44.01 -0.82
CA TRP A 7 8.60 43.77 0.50
C TRP A 7 7.69 44.16 1.69
N GLY A 8 6.52 44.74 1.43
CA GLY A 8 5.56 45.12 2.45
C GLY A 8 4.52 44.03 2.79
N ILE A 9 4.37 43.02 1.96
CA ILE A 9 3.39 41.89 2.15
C ILE A 9 4.02 40.69 2.83
N LEU A 10 5.35 40.58 2.87
CA LEU A 10 6.07 39.46 3.50
C LEU A 10 6.39 39.64 4.99
N LEU A 11 5.93 40.76 5.62
CA LEU A 11 6.20 41.07 7.02
C LEU A 11 4.94 41.11 7.88
N MET A 12 3.79 40.64 7.38
CA MET A 12 2.52 40.65 8.12
C MET A 12 1.91 39.24 8.34
N LEU A 13 2.68 38.19 8.17
CA LEU A 13 2.24 36.79 8.30
C LEU A 13 2.98 36.03 9.41
N CYS A 14 3.18 36.64 10.57
CA CYS A 14 3.67 35.95 11.75
C CYS A 14 2.81 36.30 12.96
N SER A 15 1.54 35.99 12.95
CA SER A 15 0.73 35.85 14.15
C SER A 15 0.41 34.37 14.36
N LEU A 16 0.89 33.87 15.42
CA LEU A 16 1.08 32.48 15.85
C LEU A 16 -0.10 31.95 16.65
N SER A 17 -0.27 30.70 16.69
CA SER A 17 -1.48 29.89 16.86
C SER A 17 -1.33 28.78 17.90
N LEU A 18 -2.40 28.37 18.51
CA LEU A 18 -2.58 27.40 19.61
C LEU A 18 -3.27 26.12 19.15
N MET A 19 -3.22 25.02 19.91
CA MET A 19 -3.91 23.75 19.65
C MET A 19 -4.68 23.31 20.90
N ALA A 20 -5.95 22.88 20.76
CA ALA A 20 -6.79 22.48 21.88
C ALA A 20 -7.95 21.57 21.50
N GLY A 21 -8.61 21.01 22.51
CA GLY A 21 -9.74 20.13 22.36
C GLY A 21 -10.98 20.77 21.75
N PRO A 22 -11.87 19.94 21.15
CA PRO A 22 -13.12 20.41 20.58
C PRO A 22 -14.00 21.04 21.66
N ALA A 23 -14.85 21.97 21.25
CA ALA A 23 -15.93 22.45 22.07
C ALA A 23 -16.75 21.28 22.63
N TYR A 24 -17.23 21.40 23.87
CA TYR A 24 -18.11 20.38 24.47
C TYR A 24 -19.32 20.10 23.56
N PRO A 25 -19.52 18.87 23.08
CA PRO A 25 -20.50 18.57 22.04
C PRO A 25 -21.94 18.55 22.54
N GLY A 26 -22.15 18.64 23.85
CA GLY A 26 -23.44 18.58 24.46
C GLY A 26 -24.11 19.95 24.61
N ARG A 27 -25.44 19.94 24.74
CA ARG A 27 -26.19 21.15 25.10
C ARG A 27 -25.87 21.59 26.52
N ILE A 28 -25.42 22.84 26.66
CA ILE A 28 -25.15 23.47 27.96
C ILE A 28 -26.37 24.30 28.39
N VAL A 29 -26.81 24.15 29.63
CA VAL A 29 -27.82 25.04 30.23
C VAL A 29 -27.09 26.09 31.03
N TYR A 30 -26.97 27.27 30.45
CA TYR A 30 -26.27 28.39 31.09
C TYR A 30 -27.26 29.23 31.94
N THR A 31 -26.89 29.51 33.17
CA THR A 31 -27.68 30.43 34.05
C THR A 31 -27.19 31.83 33.82
N GLN A 32 -28.06 32.68 33.30
CA GLN A 32 -27.82 34.10 33.07
C GLN A 32 -27.64 34.85 34.39
N PRO A 33 -27.01 36.02 34.38
CA PRO A 33 -26.80 36.82 35.59
C PRO A 33 -28.09 37.22 36.34
N ASP A 34 -29.23 37.24 35.65
CA ASP A 34 -30.55 37.51 36.26
C ASP A 34 -31.28 36.26 36.80
N GLY A 35 -30.61 35.10 36.73
CA GLY A 35 -31.17 33.82 37.16
C GLY A 35 -32.00 33.08 36.09
N THR A 36 -32.24 33.67 34.92
CA THR A 36 -32.86 32.96 33.80
C THR A 36 -31.88 31.98 33.16
N THR A 37 -32.37 31.00 32.40
CA THR A 37 -31.52 30.02 31.74
C THR A 37 -31.64 30.12 30.25
N ILE A 38 -30.55 29.84 29.54
CA ILE A 38 -30.47 29.69 28.07
C ILE A 38 -29.76 28.39 27.71
N GLY A 39 -30.23 27.72 26.67
CA GLY A 39 -29.50 26.60 26.07
C GLY A 39 -28.46 27.13 25.11
N ILE A 40 -27.23 26.70 25.27
CA ILE A 40 -26.14 27.02 24.34
C ILE A 40 -25.48 25.75 23.81
N HIS A 41 -25.07 25.80 22.54
CA HIS A 41 -24.23 24.82 21.88
C HIS A 41 -22.92 25.53 21.54
N LEU A 42 -21.80 24.98 21.99
CA LEU A 42 -20.48 25.46 21.66
C LEU A 42 -19.98 24.76 20.39
N HIS A 43 -19.24 25.49 19.59
CA HIS A 43 -18.67 25.02 18.33
C HIS A 43 -17.24 25.51 18.22
N GLY A 44 -16.41 24.76 17.47
CA GLY A 44 -15.04 25.16 17.18
C GLY A 44 -14.01 24.60 18.15
N ASP A 45 -12.87 25.24 18.11
CA ASP A 45 -11.69 24.94 18.89
C ASP A 45 -11.01 26.25 19.35
N GLU A 46 -9.85 26.17 19.93
CA GLU A 46 -9.06 27.32 20.38
C GLU A 46 -8.65 28.26 19.23
N PHE A 47 -8.65 27.80 17.99
CA PHE A 47 -8.32 28.66 16.85
C PHE A 47 -9.49 29.53 16.44
N HIS A 48 -10.70 28.94 16.54
CA HIS A 48 -11.93 29.63 16.20
C HIS A 48 -13.13 28.94 16.83
N HIS A 49 -13.79 29.61 17.70
CA HIS A 49 -14.98 29.11 18.39
C HIS A 49 -16.11 30.12 18.42
N TRP A 50 -17.34 29.63 18.52
CA TRP A 50 -18.56 30.41 18.61
C TRP A 50 -19.63 29.61 19.36
N ALA A 51 -20.71 30.30 19.75
CA ALA A 51 -21.85 29.64 20.37
C ALA A 51 -23.13 29.88 19.59
N THR A 52 -24.07 28.90 19.66
CA THR A 52 -25.41 29.03 19.13
C THR A 52 -26.46 28.68 20.16
N ASP A 53 -27.69 29.13 19.96
CA ASP A 53 -28.86 28.71 20.75
C ASP A 53 -29.44 27.38 20.17
N ASP A 54 -30.50 26.86 20.83
CA ASP A 54 -31.22 25.63 20.40
C ASP A 54 -31.85 25.74 19.00
N THR A 55 -31.86 26.94 18.39
CA THR A 55 -32.36 27.18 17.03
C THR A 55 -31.25 27.43 16.02
N GLY A 56 -29.99 27.34 16.43
CA GLY A 56 -28.82 27.54 15.55
C GLY A 56 -28.46 29.03 15.36
N ARG A 57 -29.07 29.97 16.11
CA ARG A 57 -28.72 31.41 16.03
C ARG A 57 -27.47 31.67 16.82
N ILE A 58 -26.53 32.42 16.22
CA ILE A 58 -25.26 32.79 16.84
C ILE A 58 -25.52 33.64 18.09
N LEU A 59 -24.82 33.28 19.15
CA LEU A 59 -24.85 33.97 20.44
C LEU A 59 -23.56 34.74 20.69
N GLU A 60 -23.67 35.86 21.36
CA GLU A 60 -22.54 36.65 21.94
C GLU A 60 -22.80 36.86 23.41
N GLN A 61 -21.72 36.82 24.22
CA GLN A 61 -21.81 37.20 25.63
C GLN A 61 -21.50 38.71 25.78
N ASP A 62 -22.45 39.46 26.37
CA ASP A 62 -22.26 40.89 26.62
C ASP A 62 -21.35 41.13 27.84
N ALA A 63 -20.99 42.40 28.07
CA ALA A 63 -20.10 42.79 29.17
C ALA A 63 -20.67 42.49 30.56
N ASP A 64 -21.99 42.32 30.66
CA ASP A 64 -22.70 41.99 31.91
C ASP A 64 -22.84 40.46 32.08
N GLY A 65 -22.31 39.67 31.15
CA GLY A 65 -22.28 38.20 31.18
C GLY A 65 -23.54 37.52 30.62
N PHE A 66 -24.43 38.24 29.95
CA PHE A 66 -25.60 37.66 29.32
C PHE A 66 -25.30 37.14 27.93
N TRP A 67 -25.66 35.90 27.65
CA TRP A 67 -25.71 35.39 26.31
C TRP A 67 -26.94 35.92 25.57
N ARG A 68 -26.70 36.56 24.42
CA ARG A 68 -27.74 37.15 23.57
C ARG A 68 -27.52 36.77 22.13
N VAL A 69 -28.62 36.72 21.34
CA VAL A 69 -28.50 36.52 19.91
C VAL A 69 -27.67 37.66 19.32
N SER A 70 -26.59 37.32 18.65
CA SER A 70 -25.71 38.28 18.01
C SER A 70 -26.44 39.05 16.90
N THR A 71 -26.23 40.36 16.88
CA THR A 71 -26.66 41.25 15.81
C THR A 71 -25.47 41.74 14.97
N GLY A 72 -24.26 41.40 15.39
CA GLY A 72 -22.99 41.91 14.83
C GLY A 72 -22.22 40.88 14.02
N ILE A 73 -22.36 39.59 14.34
CA ILE A 73 -21.59 38.53 13.64
C ILE A 73 -22.40 38.05 12.45
N THR A 74 -21.82 38.18 11.28
CA THR A 74 -22.40 37.67 10.02
C THR A 74 -21.74 36.32 9.65
N SER A 75 -22.43 35.50 8.86
CA SER A 75 -21.85 34.26 8.32
C SER A 75 -20.51 34.48 7.63
N ARG A 76 -20.36 35.60 6.92
CA ARG A 76 -19.11 35.98 6.26
C ARG A 76 -17.96 36.17 7.26
N GLN A 77 -18.23 36.81 8.42
CA GLN A 77 -17.21 37.03 9.45
C GLN A 77 -16.78 35.72 10.14
N LEU A 78 -17.73 34.78 10.28
CA LEU A 78 -17.39 33.43 10.73
C LEU A 78 -16.50 32.70 9.69
N GLU A 79 -16.80 32.81 8.41
CA GLU A 79 -15.96 32.25 7.36
C GLU A 79 -14.54 32.86 7.33
N GLU A 80 -14.43 34.19 7.49
CA GLU A 80 -13.15 34.88 7.63
C GLU A 80 -12.35 34.40 8.87
N GLY A 81 -13.05 34.16 9.98
CA GLY A 81 -12.50 33.61 11.21
C GLY A 81 -11.97 32.19 11.01
N ARG A 82 -12.76 31.32 10.37
CA ARG A 82 -12.39 29.93 10.02
C ARG A 82 -11.18 29.89 9.10
N ALA A 83 -11.15 30.72 8.05
CA ALA A 83 -10.01 30.81 7.14
C ALA A 83 -8.71 31.21 7.87
N ALA A 84 -8.81 32.16 8.79
CA ALA A 84 -7.69 32.56 9.64
C ALA A 84 -7.27 31.42 10.59
N ALA A 85 -8.21 30.68 11.15
CA ALA A 85 -7.96 29.51 11.99
C ALA A 85 -7.22 28.40 11.24
N THR A 86 -7.60 28.11 10.01
CA THR A 86 -6.92 27.11 9.17
C THR A 86 -5.43 27.41 9.01
N LEU A 87 -5.08 28.66 8.76
CA LEU A 87 -3.67 29.08 8.65
C LEU A 87 -2.92 28.93 10.00
N ARG A 88 -3.59 29.27 11.09
CA ARG A 88 -3.02 29.13 12.43
C ARG A 88 -2.81 27.66 12.78
N ARG A 89 -3.79 26.81 12.52
CA ARG A 89 -3.75 25.37 12.74
C ARG A 89 -2.61 24.72 11.95
N ALA A 90 -2.41 25.10 10.69
CA ALA A 90 -1.31 24.61 9.87
C ALA A 90 0.07 24.98 10.46
N ALA A 91 0.25 26.22 10.91
CA ALA A 91 1.50 26.68 11.52
C ALA A 91 1.79 25.96 12.84
N ALA A 92 0.76 25.73 13.65
CA ALA A 92 0.84 24.98 14.90
C ALA A 92 1.31 23.54 14.65
N ASN A 93 0.69 22.87 13.69
CA ASN A 93 1.02 21.51 13.38
C ASN A 93 2.43 21.35 12.79
N GLN A 94 2.90 22.32 12.03
CA GLN A 94 4.28 22.35 11.58
C GLN A 94 5.25 22.39 12.79
N ALA A 95 5.01 23.27 13.76
CA ALA A 95 5.81 23.34 14.98
C ALA A 95 5.78 22.02 15.77
N ARG A 96 4.61 21.37 15.85
CA ARG A 96 4.46 20.04 16.47
C ARG A 96 5.29 18.97 15.77
N GLN A 97 5.22 18.89 14.44
CA GLN A 97 5.98 17.90 13.66
C GLN A 97 7.49 18.12 13.78
N GLU A 98 7.93 19.39 13.73
CA GLU A 98 9.34 19.73 13.92
C GLU A 98 9.82 19.34 15.33
N TYR A 99 9.02 19.59 16.35
CA TYR A 99 9.33 19.20 17.72
C TYR A 99 9.33 17.68 17.90
N ALA A 100 8.28 16.98 17.47
CA ALA A 100 8.16 15.52 17.58
C ALA A 100 9.30 14.79 16.90
N ALA A 101 9.77 15.27 15.74
CA ALA A 101 10.92 14.72 15.04
C ALA A 101 12.24 14.82 15.82
N GLN A 102 12.36 15.80 16.73
CA GLN A 102 13.54 16.02 17.55
C GLN A 102 13.47 15.33 18.91
N HIS A 103 12.27 15.15 19.47
CA HIS A 103 12.03 14.69 20.85
C HIS A 103 11.15 13.41 20.94
N ALA A 104 11.14 12.57 19.92
CA ALA A 104 10.33 11.34 19.92
C ALA A 104 10.70 10.36 21.06
N ALA A 105 11.92 10.45 21.59
CA ALA A 105 12.35 9.65 22.74
C ALA A 105 11.58 9.98 24.03
N ALA A 106 11.04 11.20 24.17
CA ALA A 106 10.27 11.62 25.34
C ALA A 106 8.91 10.90 25.45
N ASN A 107 8.42 10.24 24.40
CA ASN A 107 7.18 9.47 24.44
C ASN A 107 7.35 8.09 25.10
N PHE A 108 8.50 7.81 25.72
CA PHE A 108 8.81 6.54 26.37
C PHE A 108 9.37 6.75 27.78
N GLY A 109 9.30 5.68 28.59
CA GLY A 109 9.85 5.66 29.94
C GLY A 109 8.93 6.33 30.97
N SER A 110 9.55 6.89 32.02
CA SER A 110 8.85 7.52 33.13
C SER A 110 9.30 8.97 33.28
N PRO A 111 8.92 9.87 32.37
CA PRO A 111 9.34 11.26 32.44
C PRO A 111 8.69 11.96 33.64
N LYS A 112 9.46 12.80 34.32
CA LYS A 112 8.93 13.71 35.33
C LYS A 112 8.35 14.95 34.67
N ILE A 113 7.13 15.27 35.02
CA ILE A 113 6.35 16.34 34.37
C ILE A 113 5.94 17.37 35.42
N PRO A 114 6.38 18.62 35.31
CA PRO A 114 5.92 19.68 36.20
C PRO A 114 4.47 20.07 35.89
N VAL A 115 3.63 20.13 36.90
CA VAL A 115 2.22 20.53 36.81
C VAL A 115 2.01 21.80 37.64
N ILE A 116 1.84 22.92 37.00
CA ILE A 116 1.75 24.21 37.70
C ILE A 116 0.27 24.60 37.89
N LEU A 117 -0.13 24.83 39.12
CA LEU A 117 -1.47 25.38 39.45
C LEU A 117 -1.44 26.92 39.38
N VAL A 118 -2.15 27.48 38.41
CA VAL A 118 -2.13 28.94 38.09
C VAL A 118 -3.44 29.61 38.46
N GLY A 119 -3.43 30.37 39.58
CA GLY A 119 -4.50 31.26 39.98
C GLY A 119 -4.31 32.69 39.45
N PHE A 120 -5.35 33.48 39.45
CA PHE A 120 -5.33 34.84 38.92
C PHE A 120 -5.69 35.87 39.98
N SER A 121 -5.40 37.17 39.71
CA SER A 121 -5.83 38.24 40.57
C SER A 121 -7.34 38.49 40.41
N GLY A 122 -8.00 38.73 41.54
CA GLY A 122 -9.44 38.99 41.57
C GLY A 122 -10.13 38.24 42.71
N GLN A 123 -11.39 38.62 42.97
CA GLN A 123 -12.19 37.92 43.95
C GLN A 123 -12.67 36.60 43.36
N ASN A 124 -12.42 35.49 44.06
CA ASN A 124 -12.76 34.10 43.63
C ASN A 124 -12.01 33.62 42.36
N GLU A 125 -10.86 34.18 42.05
CA GLU A 125 -10.01 33.76 40.88
C GLU A 125 -8.85 32.82 41.30
N GLY A 126 -8.81 32.39 42.59
CA GLY A 126 -7.88 31.36 43.06
C GLY A 126 -8.50 29.95 42.98
N PHE A 127 -7.69 28.94 43.24
CA PHE A 127 -8.11 27.53 43.29
C PHE A 127 -9.08 27.27 44.44
N SER A 128 -10.08 26.46 44.19
CA SER A 128 -10.99 25.84 45.16
C SER A 128 -10.60 24.42 45.51
N LYS A 129 -9.78 23.76 44.69
CA LYS A 129 -9.20 22.43 44.88
C LYS A 129 -7.77 22.53 45.37
N THR A 130 -7.33 21.48 46.07
CA THR A 130 -5.98 21.42 46.67
C THR A 130 -4.97 20.80 45.72
N ALA A 131 -3.68 21.00 45.97
CA ALA A 131 -2.63 20.32 45.20
C ALA A 131 -2.73 18.79 45.32
N GLU A 132 -3.18 18.29 46.48
CA GLU A 132 -3.38 16.86 46.73
C GLU A 132 -4.53 16.28 45.87
N ASP A 133 -5.60 17.09 45.61
CA ASP A 133 -6.69 16.67 44.70
C ASP A 133 -6.17 16.49 43.28
N PHE A 134 -5.31 17.39 42.81
CA PHE A 134 -4.65 17.27 41.49
C PHE A 134 -3.65 16.14 41.44
N ASP A 135 -2.81 15.96 42.47
CA ASP A 135 -1.87 14.85 42.54
C ASP A 135 -2.60 13.47 42.47
N ALA A 136 -3.69 13.34 43.22
CA ALA A 136 -4.51 12.15 43.19
C ALA A 136 -5.09 11.86 41.79
N MET A 137 -5.62 12.88 41.09
CA MET A 137 -6.17 12.75 39.75
C MET A 137 -5.10 12.40 38.71
N LEU A 138 -3.90 12.90 38.89
CA LEU A 138 -2.81 12.71 37.92
C LEU A 138 -2.05 11.41 38.14
N ASN A 139 -1.81 10.98 39.39
CA ASN A 139 -0.87 9.92 39.73
C ASN A 139 -1.48 8.69 40.41
N SER A 140 -2.61 8.81 41.16
CA SER A 140 -3.09 7.70 41.97
C SER A 140 -3.68 6.57 41.14
N ALA A 141 -3.14 5.36 41.27
CA ALA A 141 -3.65 4.18 40.61
C ALA A 141 -5.12 3.85 40.97
N ASP A 142 -5.54 4.22 42.17
CA ASP A 142 -6.88 3.98 42.75
C ASP A 142 -7.80 5.21 42.60
N TYR A 143 -7.51 6.15 41.69
CA TYR A 143 -8.33 7.34 41.52
C TYR A 143 -9.72 6.99 41.00
N THR A 144 -10.76 7.37 41.80
CA THR A 144 -12.18 7.06 41.52
C THR A 144 -13.11 8.26 41.71
N ALA A 145 -12.57 9.46 41.92
CA ALA A 145 -13.40 10.65 42.09
C ALA A 145 -14.25 10.92 40.82
N ASN A 146 -15.48 11.38 41.02
CA ASN A 146 -16.44 11.65 39.95
C ASN A 146 -16.76 10.44 39.05
N SER A 147 -16.61 9.21 39.57
CA SER A 147 -16.76 7.95 38.84
C SER A 147 -15.63 7.67 37.85
N ALA A 148 -14.46 8.25 38.00
CA ALA A 148 -13.25 7.85 37.28
C ALA A 148 -12.86 6.41 37.65
N ILE A 149 -12.11 5.76 36.77
CA ILE A 149 -11.66 4.37 36.94
C ILE A 149 -10.14 4.26 37.01
N GLY A 150 -9.44 5.37 37.09
CA GLY A 150 -7.99 5.50 37.16
C GLY A 150 -7.58 6.96 36.99
N SER A 151 -6.30 7.23 37.20
CA SER A 151 -5.66 8.55 37.00
C SER A 151 -5.20 8.76 35.55
N VAL A 152 -4.71 9.96 35.24
CA VAL A 152 -4.04 10.29 33.97
C VAL A 152 -2.86 9.34 33.74
N ARG A 153 -2.00 9.14 34.73
CA ARG A 153 -0.88 8.19 34.68
C ARG A 153 -1.34 6.78 34.32
N THR A 154 -2.37 6.27 35.04
CA THR A 154 -2.92 4.93 34.79
C THR A 154 -3.43 4.79 33.37
N TYR A 155 -4.08 5.83 32.84
CA TYR A 155 -4.58 5.84 31.47
C TYR A 155 -3.44 5.66 30.45
N PHE A 156 -2.38 6.43 30.53
CA PHE A 156 -1.25 6.34 29.60
C PHE A 156 -0.41 5.08 29.81
N GLU A 157 -0.23 4.63 31.04
CA GLU A 157 0.46 3.38 31.36
C GLU A 157 -0.24 2.16 30.73
N GLU A 158 -1.57 2.08 30.86
CA GLU A 158 -2.35 0.99 30.28
C GLU A 158 -2.37 1.06 28.74
N ASN A 159 -2.55 2.24 28.15
CA ASN A 159 -2.57 2.39 26.70
C ASN A 159 -1.21 2.10 26.04
N SER A 160 -0.12 2.46 26.67
CA SER A 160 1.24 2.22 26.19
C SER A 160 1.75 0.80 26.51
N HIS A 161 0.96 -0.03 27.20
CA HIS A 161 1.41 -1.32 27.76
C HIS A 161 2.68 -1.18 28.61
N GLY A 162 2.73 -0.11 29.43
CA GLY A 162 3.84 0.19 30.32
C GLY A 162 5.08 0.79 29.64
N GLN A 163 5.02 1.11 28.34
CA GLN A 163 6.13 1.76 27.65
C GLN A 163 6.27 3.24 28.05
N PHE A 164 5.19 3.87 28.55
CA PHE A 164 5.13 5.26 28.97
C PHE A 164 4.36 5.38 30.29
N THR A 165 5.05 5.80 31.35
CA THR A 165 4.51 5.90 32.72
C THR A 165 4.83 7.26 33.31
N PRO A 166 4.14 8.34 32.88
CA PRO A 166 4.46 9.72 33.30
C PRO A 166 4.34 9.91 34.81
N GLU A 167 5.25 10.67 35.40
CA GLU A 167 5.25 11.07 36.81
C GLU A 167 4.98 12.57 36.93
N PHE A 168 3.81 12.94 37.43
CA PHE A 168 3.40 14.33 37.56
C PHE A 168 3.82 14.91 38.91
N GLU A 169 4.52 16.04 38.94
CA GLU A 169 4.89 16.76 40.13
C GLU A 169 4.08 18.05 40.21
N VAL A 170 3.13 18.13 41.12
CA VAL A 170 2.21 19.28 41.29
C VAL A 170 2.90 20.43 42.05
N LEU A 171 2.95 21.60 41.42
CA LEU A 171 3.63 22.80 41.87
C LEU A 171 2.64 23.94 42.09
N GLY A 172 2.83 24.73 43.15
CA GLY A 172 1.96 25.85 43.46
C GLY A 172 0.88 25.51 44.49
N PRO A 173 -0.28 26.21 44.50
CA PRO A 173 -0.75 27.16 43.48
C PRO A 173 0.00 28.51 43.50
N VAL A 174 0.17 29.06 42.29
CA VAL A 174 0.76 30.40 42.07
C VAL A 174 -0.34 31.37 41.67
N ASN A 175 -0.54 32.45 42.44
CA ASN A 175 -1.50 33.48 42.09
C ASN A 175 -0.80 34.60 41.30
N LEU A 176 -1.16 34.77 40.07
CA LEU A 176 -0.63 35.78 39.18
C LEU A 176 -1.21 37.16 39.51
N THR A 177 -0.46 38.20 39.18
CA THR A 177 -0.87 39.59 39.45
C THR A 177 -1.90 40.13 38.45
N ASN A 178 -2.03 39.51 37.27
CA ASN A 178 -3.02 39.88 36.27
C ASN A 178 -4.31 39.09 36.46
N ALA A 179 -5.42 39.65 36.04
CA ALA A 179 -6.71 38.97 36.01
C ALA A 179 -6.74 37.88 34.91
N LYS A 180 -7.61 36.87 35.04
CA LYS A 180 -7.80 35.81 34.07
C LYS A 180 -8.03 36.37 32.66
N SER A 181 -8.86 37.41 32.53
CA SER A 181 -9.15 38.07 31.25
C SER A 181 -7.93 38.70 30.56
N TYR A 182 -6.81 38.91 31.27
CA TYR A 182 -5.56 39.33 30.63
C TYR A 182 -4.99 38.24 29.75
N TYR A 183 -5.21 36.98 30.09
CA TYR A 183 -4.72 35.79 29.41
C TYR A 183 -5.76 35.21 28.46
N GLY A 184 -6.97 34.92 28.93
CA GLY A 184 -7.96 34.13 28.25
C GLY A 184 -9.05 34.92 27.50
N ARG A 185 -9.15 36.27 27.65
CA ARG A 185 -10.18 36.99 26.91
C ARG A 185 -10.03 36.79 25.40
N ASN A 186 -11.14 36.60 24.71
CA ASN A 186 -11.16 36.48 23.27
C ASN A 186 -10.62 37.73 22.57
N THR A 187 -9.75 37.54 21.57
CA THR A 187 -9.10 38.63 20.83
C THR A 187 -10.09 39.38 19.96
N SER A 188 -11.12 38.67 19.44
CA SER A 188 -12.30 39.25 18.81
C SER A 188 -13.44 38.26 18.84
N THR A 189 -14.68 38.76 18.78
CA THR A 189 -15.89 37.90 18.68
C THR A 189 -15.94 37.11 17.36
N GLN A 190 -15.18 37.52 16.35
CA GLN A 190 -15.12 36.89 15.03
C GLN A 190 -13.98 35.86 14.90
N GLN A 191 -12.97 35.92 15.78
CA GLN A 191 -11.81 35.02 15.74
C GLN A 191 -11.84 34.01 16.87
N GLY A 192 -12.57 34.30 17.96
CA GLY A 192 -12.78 33.39 19.10
C GLY A 192 -11.49 32.72 19.58
N SER A 193 -10.41 33.46 19.77
CA SER A 193 -9.15 32.91 20.24
C SER A 193 -8.62 33.74 21.42
N ASP A 194 -7.99 33.10 22.38
CA ASP A 194 -7.44 33.72 23.60
C ASP A 194 -6.36 34.76 23.32
N ALA A 195 -6.27 35.75 24.17
CA ALA A 195 -5.37 36.88 23.97
C ALA A 195 -3.89 36.51 24.10
N ARG A 196 -3.53 35.79 25.15
CA ARG A 196 -2.15 35.37 25.44
C ARG A 196 -2.06 34.28 26.54
N PRO A 197 -2.71 33.14 26.34
CA PRO A 197 -2.79 32.11 27.38
C PRO A 197 -1.42 31.52 27.76
N GLU A 198 -0.49 31.47 26.81
CA GLU A 198 0.89 31.00 27.00
C GLU A 198 1.67 31.84 28.03
N MET A 199 1.30 33.08 28.17
CA MET A 199 1.94 33.97 29.16
C MET A 199 1.53 33.65 30.61
N ALA A 200 0.44 32.88 30.81
CA ALA A 200 0.11 32.38 32.13
C ALA A 200 1.18 31.42 32.64
N LEU A 201 1.62 30.49 31.77
CA LEU A 201 2.73 29.57 32.06
C LEU A 201 4.04 30.33 32.31
N VAL A 202 4.41 31.28 31.44
CA VAL A 202 5.66 32.07 31.60
C VAL A 202 5.67 32.81 32.92
N HIS A 203 4.59 33.51 33.28
CA HIS A 203 4.52 34.27 34.51
C HIS A 203 4.51 33.37 35.76
N ALA A 204 3.87 32.20 35.67
CA ALA A 204 3.88 31.22 36.76
C ALA A 204 5.28 30.61 36.95
N ALA A 205 5.96 30.26 35.87
CA ALA A 205 7.34 29.77 35.94
C ALA A 205 8.29 30.84 36.54
N GLN A 206 8.16 32.09 36.10
CA GLN A 206 8.92 33.23 36.71
C GLN A 206 8.69 33.37 38.23
N ALA A 207 7.49 33.12 38.69
CA ALA A 207 7.17 33.17 40.12
C ALA A 207 7.77 31.99 40.91
N LEU A 208 7.91 30.82 40.27
CA LEU A 208 8.44 29.59 40.86
C LEU A 208 9.96 29.46 40.75
N ASP A 209 10.63 30.18 39.86
CA ASP A 209 12.03 30.06 39.47
C ASP A 209 13.04 30.07 40.65
N LYS A 210 12.65 30.67 41.80
CA LYS A 210 13.49 30.68 43.00
C LYS A 210 13.36 29.45 43.88
N THR A 211 12.32 28.64 43.67
CA THR A 211 11.94 27.54 44.55
C THR A 211 11.87 26.20 43.84
N VAL A 212 11.76 26.23 42.52
CA VAL A 212 11.69 25.06 41.65
C VAL A 212 12.90 25.09 40.73
N ASP A 213 13.63 23.98 40.66
CA ASP A 213 14.68 23.74 39.71
C ASP A 213 14.08 23.05 38.49
N PHE A 214 13.85 23.81 37.41
CA PHE A 214 13.23 23.31 36.18
C PHE A 214 14.13 22.36 35.38
N SER A 215 15.47 22.37 35.64
CA SER A 215 16.40 21.41 34.97
C SER A 215 16.09 19.95 35.31
N ARG A 216 15.36 19.68 36.41
CA ARG A 216 14.97 18.31 36.82
C ARG A 216 13.96 17.65 35.88
N TYR A 217 13.32 18.42 35.00
CA TYR A 217 12.28 17.97 34.09
C TYR A 217 12.74 17.89 32.63
N ASP A 218 14.01 18.13 32.39
CA ASP A 218 14.76 17.82 31.17
C ASP A 218 15.22 16.36 31.29
N ASN A 219 14.33 15.40 30.96
CA ASN A 219 14.57 13.98 31.25
C ASN A 219 15.56 13.34 30.29
N ASP A 220 15.73 13.87 29.07
CA ASP A 220 16.67 13.36 28.06
C ASP A 220 17.98 14.17 27.98
N GLY A 221 18.06 15.31 28.67
CA GLY A 221 19.27 16.13 28.81
C GLY A 221 19.57 17.01 27.59
N ASP A 222 18.58 17.35 26.78
CA ASP A 222 18.75 18.11 25.55
C ASP A 222 18.71 19.65 25.77
N GLY A 223 18.42 20.10 26.98
CA GLY A 223 18.29 21.49 27.38
C GLY A 223 16.88 22.05 27.22
N THR A 224 15.88 21.18 27.06
CA THR A 224 14.46 21.53 26.99
C THR A 224 13.66 20.61 27.92
N VAL A 225 12.73 21.16 28.69
CA VAL A 225 11.79 20.37 29.50
C VAL A 225 10.84 19.64 28.56
N ASP A 226 10.75 18.31 28.69
CA ASP A 226 10.02 17.46 27.74
C ASP A 226 8.52 17.80 27.67
N PHE A 227 7.88 18.04 28.83
CA PHE A 227 6.46 18.35 28.95
C PHE A 227 6.24 19.31 30.10
N VAL A 228 5.30 20.24 29.93
CA VAL A 228 4.82 21.10 31.00
C VAL A 228 3.29 21.14 30.98
N LEU A 229 2.66 20.88 32.12
CA LEU A 229 1.22 21.06 32.29
C LEU A 229 0.97 22.23 33.21
N PHE A 230 -0.04 23.04 32.91
CA PHE A 230 -0.60 23.92 33.93
C PHE A 230 -2.13 23.82 33.99
N TYR A 231 -2.64 23.82 35.21
CA TYR A 231 -4.06 24.00 35.45
C TYR A 231 -4.32 25.48 35.80
N PHE A 232 -5.36 26.02 35.20
CA PHE A 232 -5.82 27.36 35.54
C PHE A 232 -7.08 27.31 36.43
N SER A 233 -7.17 28.22 37.43
CA SER A 233 -8.28 28.24 38.36
C SER A 233 -9.62 28.53 37.70
N GLY A 234 -10.70 27.91 38.18
CA GLY A 234 -12.08 28.08 37.69
C GLY A 234 -12.38 27.26 36.43
N TYR A 235 -13.10 27.84 35.48
CA TYR A 235 -13.74 27.15 34.37
C TYR A 235 -13.03 27.30 33.06
N ASP A 236 -13.24 26.33 32.16
CA ASP A 236 -12.79 26.24 30.77
C ASP A 236 -13.84 26.86 29.84
N GLU A 237 -13.41 27.72 28.92
CA GLU A 237 -14.32 28.24 27.88
C GLU A 237 -14.86 27.12 26.99
N ALA A 238 -14.05 26.11 26.64
CA ALA A 238 -14.44 24.94 25.84
C ALA A 238 -15.60 24.14 26.47
N GLN A 239 -15.81 24.26 27.79
CA GLN A 239 -16.84 23.50 28.50
C GLN A 239 -17.97 24.39 29.07
N GLY A 240 -18.05 25.66 28.68
CA GLY A 240 -19.11 26.57 29.05
C GLY A 240 -18.69 27.66 30.04
N GLY A 241 -17.41 27.87 30.25
CA GLY A 241 -16.88 29.06 30.88
C GLY A 241 -17.24 30.31 30.06
N ASN A 242 -17.07 31.50 30.68
CA ASN A 242 -17.30 32.75 29.95
C ASN A 242 -16.10 33.12 29.07
N THR A 243 -16.29 34.05 28.14
CA THR A 243 -15.32 34.51 27.14
C THR A 243 -14.06 35.18 27.70
N ASN A 244 -13.86 35.21 29.00
CA ASN A 244 -12.63 35.63 29.70
C ASN A 244 -11.85 34.42 30.25
N CYS A 245 -12.41 33.23 30.19
CA CYS A 245 -11.73 32.01 30.57
C CYS A 245 -10.71 31.63 29.49
N ILE A 246 -9.72 30.85 29.87
CA ILE A 246 -8.79 30.22 28.92
C ILE A 246 -9.52 29.02 28.34
N TRP A 247 -9.33 28.76 27.05
CA TRP A 247 -9.69 27.55 26.38
C TRP A 247 -8.59 26.50 26.63
N SER A 248 -8.93 25.28 27.05
CA SER A 248 -7.96 24.20 27.20
C SER A 248 -7.24 23.94 25.88
N HIS A 249 -5.90 23.77 25.90
CA HIS A 249 -5.10 23.60 24.69
C HIS A 249 -3.70 23.06 24.98
N ALA A 250 -3.05 22.55 23.92
CA ALA A 250 -1.63 22.22 23.89
C ALA A 250 -0.87 23.15 22.96
N TRP A 251 0.36 23.55 23.32
CA TRP A 251 1.12 24.54 22.55
C TRP A 251 2.63 24.53 22.80
N TYR A 252 3.34 25.43 22.08
CA TYR A 252 4.79 25.66 22.16
C TYR A 252 5.11 27.12 22.47
N LEU A 253 5.85 27.39 23.55
CA LEU A 253 6.27 28.75 23.89
C LEU A 253 7.20 29.36 22.83
N SER A 254 7.99 28.56 22.13
CA SER A 254 8.83 28.96 21.01
C SER A 254 8.03 29.56 19.85
N ALA A 255 6.83 29.08 19.64
CA ALA A 255 5.92 29.56 18.60
C ALA A 255 5.27 30.90 18.96
N SER A 256 5.20 31.29 20.25
CA SER A 256 4.62 32.56 20.68
C SER A 256 5.59 33.72 20.54
N GLN A 257 5.11 34.82 19.95
CA GLN A 257 5.89 36.09 19.91
C GLN A 257 6.13 36.67 21.28
N ASN A 258 5.18 36.48 22.22
CA ASN A 258 5.27 37.00 23.57
C ASN A 258 6.21 36.16 24.44
N ALA A 259 6.13 34.85 24.34
CA ALA A 259 6.79 33.92 25.25
C ALA A 259 8.19 33.46 24.81
N ARG A 260 8.47 33.35 23.48
CA ARG A 260 9.67 32.71 22.94
C ARG A 260 11.01 33.20 23.49
N ASN A 261 11.08 34.44 23.96
CA ASN A 261 12.30 35.02 24.55
C ASN A 261 12.30 35.01 26.10
N GLN A 262 11.26 34.44 26.73
CA GLN A 262 11.05 34.47 28.19
C GLN A 262 10.86 33.06 28.77
N ARG A 263 11.29 32.03 28.08
CA ARG A 263 11.01 30.62 28.40
C ARG A 263 12.20 29.81 28.96
N THR A 264 13.30 30.50 29.31
CA THR A 264 14.49 29.82 29.85
C THR A 264 14.56 30.03 31.36
N PHE A 265 14.62 28.91 32.10
CA PHE A 265 14.71 28.83 33.56
C PHE A 265 15.75 27.77 33.93
N ASP A 266 16.60 28.03 34.93
CA ASP A 266 17.66 27.09 35.39
C ASP A 266 18.54 26.46 34.26
N GLY A 267 18.70 27.21 33.15
CA GLY A 267 19.48 26.76 32.01
C GLY A 267 18.74 25.90 30.97
N VAL A 268 17.51 25.47 31.26
CA VAL A 268 16.65 24.74 30.35
C VAL A 268 15.52 25.58 29.79
N LYS A 269 14.94 25.19 28.68
CA LYS A 269 13.81 25.86 28.04
C LYS A 269 12.50 25.16 28.38
N LEU A 270 11.49 25.90 28.80
CA LEU A 270 10.10 25.45 28.75
C LEU A 270 9.61 25.67 27.31
N ASP A 271 9.03 24.66 26.68
CA ASP A 271 8.55 24.83 25.31
C ASP A 271 7.19 24.17 25.09
N ARG A 272 7.15 22.86 24.99
CA ARG A 272 5.92 22.10 24.80
C ARG A 272 5.10 22.08 26.08
N TYR A 273 3.87 22.61 26.00
CA TYR A 273 2.98 22.62 27.14
C TYR A 273 1.55 22.28 26.77
N PHE A 274 0.76 21.92 27.74
CA PHE A 274 -0.69 21.80 27.64
C PHE A 274 -1.34 22.33 28.90
N CYS A 275 -2.59 22.80 28.79
CA CYS A 275 -3.32 23.36 29.92
C CYS A 275 -4.79 22.99 29.91
N THR A 276 -5.40 22.97 31.08
CA THR A 276 -6.84 22.79 31.24
C THR A 276 -7.32 23.44 32.56
N ALA A 277 -8.64 23.52 32.74
CA ALA A 277 -9.25 24.19 33.90
C ALA A 277 -9.26 23.32 35.17
N GLU A 278 -9.37 23.99 36.31
CA GLU A 278 -9.65 23.38 37.60
C GLU A 278 -11.04 22.73 37.65
N LEU A 279 -12.05 23.45 37.14
CA LEU A 279 -13.45 23.11 37.33
C LEU A 279 -14.13 22.76 36.02
N LYS A 280 -15.04 21.78 36.09
CA LYS A 280 -15.83 21.31 34.97
C LYS A 280 -17.02 22.24 34.67
N GLY A 281 -17.34 22.35 33.37
CA GLY A 281 -18.49 23.15 32.93
C GLY A 281 -18.32 24.63 33.10
N GLY A 282 -19.43 25.38 33.15
CA GLY A 282 -19.47 26.82 33.34
C GLY A 282 -19.93 27.26 34.72
N SER A 283 -20.24 26.33 35.63
CA SER A 283 -20.74 26.62 36.99
C SER A 283 -20.58 25.43 37.91
N GLY A 284 -20.70 25.68 39.23
CA GLY A 284 -20.59 24.63 40.27
C GLY A 284 -19.18 24.47 40.81
N SER A 285 -18.92 23.40 41.52
CA SER A 285 -17.62 23.16 42.21
C SER A 285 -17.03 21.78 41.88
N THR A 286 -17.53 21.12 40.81
CA THR A 286 -17.01 19.84 40.38
C THR A 286 -15.64 20.02 39.75
N MET A 287 -14.65 19.34 40.28
CA MET A 287 -13.30 19.34 39.71
C MET A 287 -13.34 18.77 38.27
N CYS A 288 -12.47 19.25 37.39
CA CYS A 288 -12.25 18.67 36.11
C CYS A 288 -11.94 17.17 36.21
N SER A 289 -12.04 16.48 35.12
CA SER A 289 -11.77 15.03 35.03
C SER A 289 -10.61 14.77 34.08
N ILE A 290 -10.15 13.52 34.05
CA ILE A 290 -8.94 13.16 33.32
C ILE A 290 -9.06 13.31 31.80
N GLY A 291 -10.27 13.27 31.21
CA GLY A 291 -10.47 13.18 29.78
C GLY A 291 -9.84 14.31 28.98
N THR A 292 -10.15 15.58 29.34
CA THR A 292 -9.54 16.75 28.67
C THR A 292 -8.03 16.78 28.88
N THR A 293 -7.55 16.49 30.10
CA THR A 293 -6.11 16.40 30.37
C THR A 293 -5.43 15.36 29.49
N CYS A 294 -6.05 14.17 29.31
CA CYS A 294 -5.50 13.12 28.43
C CYS A 294 -5.48 13.54 26.97
N HIS A 295 -6.51 14.24 26.48
CA HIS A 295 -6.59 14.75 25.11
C HIS A 295 -5.47 15.77 24.85
N GLU A 296 -5.37 16.81 25.70
CA GLU A 296 -4.34 17.84 25.54
C GLU A 296 -2.92 17.26 25.68
N PHE A 297 -2.74 16.28 26.57
CA PHE A 297 -1.46 15.60 26.69
C PHE A 297 -1.14 14.78 25.43
N ALA A 298 -2.11 14.12 24.82
CA ALA A 298 -1.90 13.33 23.62
C ALA A 298 -1.46 14.19 22.42
N HIS A 299 -1.89 15.46 22.34
CA HIS A 299 -1.33 16.39 21.38
C HIS A 299 0.17 16.60 21.57
N THR A 300 0.63 16.67 22.82
CA THR A 300 2.06 16.78 23.08
C THR A 300 2.85 15.52 22.74
N LEU A 301 2.20 14.35 22.69
CA LEU A 301 2.79 13.11 22.19
C LEU A 301 2.85 13.02 20.66
N GLY A 302 2.19 13.95 19.95
CA GLY A 302 2.26 14.07 18.50
C GLY A 302 0.94 13.85 17.75
N LEU A 303 -0.15 13.49 18.43
CA LEU A 303 -1.43 13.21 17.78
C LEU A 303 -2.13 14.47 17.26
N PRO A 304 -2.71 14.44 16.05
CA PRO A 304 -3.60 15.47 15.54
C PRO A 304 -5.03 15.27 16.07
N ASP A 305 -5.90 16.24 15.79
CA ASP A 305 -7.34 16.08 15.98
C ASP A 305 -7.98 15.20 14.94
N PHE A 306 -8.90 14.32 15.35
CA PHE A 306 -9.67 13.42 14.48
C PHE A 306 -11.16 13.77 14.45
N TYR A 307 -11.50 15.02 14.74
CA TYR A 307 -12.82 15.59 14.52
C TYR A 307 -12.79 16.63 13.38
N ASP A 308 -13.97 17.05 12.93
CA ASP A 308 -14.12 18.13 11.95
C ASP A 308 -13.91 19.48 12.67
N ALA A 309 -12.74 20.07 12.48
CA ALA A 309 -12.36 21.31 13.14
C ALA A 309 -12.86 22.58 12.42
N ASP A 310 -13.39 22.48 11.19
CA ASP A 310 -14.00 23.61 10.49
C ASP A 310 -15.54 23.53 10.46
N TYR A 311 -16.09 22.45 10.99
CA TYR A 311 -17.53 22.18 11.19
C TYR A 311 -18.33 22.29 9.89
N GLU A 312 -19.15 23.34 9.73
CA GLU A 312 -20.16 23.46 8.67
C GLU A 312 -19.65 24.02 7.33
N THR A 313 -18.35 24.36 7.20
CA THR A 313 -17.86 25.09 6.01
C THR A 313 -18.10 24.36 4.70
N ASN A 314 -17.99 23.03 4.70
CA ASN A 314 -18.21 22.14 3.53
C ASN A 314 -19.17 20.98 3.88
N GLY A 315 -19.92 21.11 4.98
CA GLY A 315 -20.75 20.08 5.58
C GLY A 315 -19.98 19.31 6.64
N GLU A 316 -20.66 18.95 7.72
CA GLU A 316 -20.06 18.21 8.84
C GLU A 316 -19.55 16.85 8.41
N ALA A 317 -18.25 16.63 8.55
CA ALA A 317 -17.60 15.39 8.15
C ALA A 317 -17.79 14.28 9.21
N ALA A 318 -17.71 13.03 8.74
CA ALA A 318 -17.52 11.91 9.65
C ALA A 318 -16.17 12.02 10.38
N SER A 319 -16.12 11.56 11.62
CA SER A 319 -14.96 11.62 12.50
C SER A 319 -14.73 10.27 13.18
N MET A 320 -13.86 10.24 14.20
CA MET A 320 -13.70 9.07 15.07
C MET A 320 -14.69 9.05 16.22
N TYR A 321 -15.51 10.10 16.41
CA TYR A 321 -16.56 10.24 17.41
C TYR A 321 -16.06 9.95 18.84
N SER A 322 -16.88 9.29 19.64
CA SER A 322 -16.56 8.89 21.02
C SER A 322 -15.61 7.68 21.14
N PHE A 323 -15.19 7.13 20.01
CA PHE A 323 -14.32 5.92 19.98
C PHE A 323 -12.82 6.24 20.06
N ASP A 324 -12.46 7.49 19.99
CA ASP A 324 -11.09 7.96 19.88
C ASP A 324 -10.87 9.16 20.80
N LEU A 325 -9.70 9.21 21.47
CA LEU A 325 -9.35 10.28 22.39
C LEU A 325 -9.25 11.64 21.70
N MET A 326 -8.67 11.66 20.47
CA MET A 326 -8.42 12.88 19.70
C MET A 326 -9.65 13.34 18.90
N SER A 327 -10.80 12.73 19.15
CA SER A 327 -12.11 13.18 18.70
C SER A 327 -12.95 13.57 19.93
N SER A 328 -14.19 13.12 20.06
CA SER A 328 -15.04 13.45 21.21
C SER A 328 -14.95 12.43 22.36
N GLY A 329 -14.06 11.46 22.28
CA GLY A 329 -13.88 10.42 23.30
C GLY A 329 -13.40 10.93 24.65
N ASN A 330 -12.72 12.07 24.69
CA ASN A 330 -12.33 12.78 25.91
C ASN A 330 -13.51 13.17 26.80
N TYR A 331 -14.72 13.28 26.23
CA TYR A 331 -15.95 13.60 26.96
C TYR A 331 -16.73 12.38 27.44
N ASN A 332 -16.29 11.15 27.13
CA ASN A 332 -16.97 9.92 27.55
C ASN A 332 -17.17 9.84 29.06
N ALA A 333 -18.34 9.36 29.48
CA ALA A 333 -18.74 9.25 30.88
C ALA A 333 -18.48 10.56 31.69
N ASN A 334 -18.82 11.68 31.09
CA ASN A 334 -18.53 13.01 31.66
C ASN A 334 -17.03 13.30 31.85
N SER A 335 -16.21 12.95 30.90
CA SER A 335 -14.75 13.08 30.86
C SER A 335 -14.00 12.23 31.89
N THR A 336 -14.63 11.18 32.44
CA THR A 336 -13.99 10.34 33.46
C THR A 336 -13.44 9.01 32.90
N ILE A 337 -13.92 8.60 31.75
CA ILE A 337 -13.53 7.31 31.11
C ILE A 337 -13.28 7.58 29.61
N PRO A 338 -12.16 8.22 29.24
CA PRO A 338 -11.76 8.32 27.84
C PRO A 338 -11.50 6.92 27.26
N PRO A 339 -11.70 6.69 25.93
CA PRO A 339 -11.54 5.37 25.34
C PRO A 339 -10.08 4.94 25.32
N TYR A 340 -9.82 3.65 25.16
CA TYR A 340 -8.49 3.20 24.78
C TYR A 340 -8.05 3.85 23.48
N PHE A 341 -6.75 4.10 23.34
CA PHE A 341 -6.14 4.51 22.07
C PHE A 341 -6.53 3.53 20.97
N THR A 342 -6.81 4.06 19.80
CA THR A 342 -6.95 3.28 18.58
C THR A 342 -5.59 2.73 18.14
N ALA A 343 -5.58 1.72 17.29
CA ALA A 343 -4.33 1.22 16.72
C ALA A 343 -3.57 2.31 15.94
N GLU A 344 -4.30 3.26 15.34
CA GLU A 344 -3.72 4.41 14.65
C GLU A 344 -3.03 5.37 15.62
N GLU A 345 -3.67 5.71 16.73
CA GLU A 345 -3.06 6.54 17.76
C GLU A 345 -1.80 5.87 18.35
N LEU A 346 -1.87 4.57 18.65
CA LEU A 346 -0.73 3.81 19.14
C LEU A 346 0.44 3.78 18.16
N TYR A 347 0.13 3.68 16.87
CA TYR A 347 1.14 3.69 15.79
C TYR A 347 1.78 5.09 15.65
N GLU A 348 0.99 6.16 15.67
CA GLU A 348 1.48 7.54 15.54
C GLU A 348 2.38 7.96 16.70
N VAL A 349 2.03 7.60 17.94
CA VAL A 349 2.87 7.93 19.11
C VAL A 349 4.08 7.01 19.24
N GLY A 350 4.17 5.94 18.44
CA GLY A 350 5.29 5.01 18.41
C GLY A 350 5.19 3.83 19.40
N TRP A 351 4.07 3.66 20.13
CA TRP A 351 3.88 2.54 21.05
C TRP A 351 3.50 1.24 20.34
N MET A 352 3.07 1.34 19.09
CA MET A 352 2.91 0.22 18.17
C MET A 352 3.85 0.42 16.97
N SER A 353 4.73 -0.54 16.71
CA SER A 353 5.73 -0.42 15.63
C SER A 353 5.13 -0.54 14.22
N ALA A 354 4.00 -1.22 14.06
CA ALA A 354 3.23 -1.35 12.84
C ALA A 354 1.85 -1.92 13.16
N ILE A 355 0.82 -1.49 12.42
CA ILE A 355 -0.47 -2.19 12.38
C ILE A 355 -0.31 -3.37 11.43
N PRO A 356 -0.50 -4.63 11.86
CA PRO A 356 -0.29 -5.79 11.01
C PRO A 356 -1.24 -5.82 9.81
N GLU A 357 -0.76 -6.27 8.66
CA GLU A 357 -1.65 -6.53 7.53
C GLU A 357 -2.54 -7.75 7.78
N MET A 358 -3.80 -7.66 7.38
CA MET A 358 -4.74 -8.77 7.43
C MET A 358 -4.34 -9.86 6.46
N ALA A 359 -4.50 -11.13 6.85
CA ALA A 359 -4.34 -12.26 5.95
C ALA A 359 -5.26 -12.13 4.73
N THR A 360 -4.86 -12.70 3.60
CA THR A 360 -5.61 -12.61 2.34
C THR A 360 -6.71 -13.65 2.23
N SER A 361 -6.67 -14.71 3.07
CA SER A 361 -7.69 -15.75 3.12
C SER A 361 -7.71 -16.45 4.48
N GLY A 362 -8.81 -17.13 4.76
CA GLY A 362 -8.97 -17.97 5.93
C GLY A 362 -9.85 -17.34 7.01
N THR A 363 -9.84 -17.93 8.20
CA THR A 363 -10.57 -17.43 9.37
C THR A 363 -9.66 -16.59 10.23
N VAL A 364 -10.07 -15.36 10.50
CA VAL A 364 -9.40 -14.41 11.39
C VAL A 364 -10.11 -14.40 12.75
N THR A 365 -9.33 -14.39 13.80
CA THR A 365 -9.78 -14.22 15.18
C THR A 365 -9.13 -12.96 15.72
N LEU A 366 -9.94 -11.96 16.13
CA LEU A 366 -9.49 -10.65 16.58
C LEU A 366 -10.01 -10.41 18.01
N PRO A 367 -9.14 -10.43 19.04
CA PRO A 367 -9.52 -10.13 20.40
C PRO A 367 -9.73 -8.62 20.62
N ALA A 368 -10.51 -8.29 21.66
CA ALA A 368 -10.69 -6.90 22.06
C ALA A 368 -9.38 -6.26 22.51
N VAL A 369 -9.25 -4.97 22.25
CA VAL A 369 -8.12 -4.15 22.69
C VAL A 369 -7.96 -4.28 24.21
N ASN A 370 -6.71 -4.46 24.65
CA ASN A 370 -6.33 -4.58 26.08
C ASN A 370 -7.09 -5.65 26.88
N TYR A 371 -7.59 -6.69 26.23
CA TYR A 371 -8.19 -7.80 26.94
C TYR A 371 -7.09 -8.64 27.62
N PRO A 372 -7.13 -8.86 28.95
CA PRO A 372 -6.00 -9.40 29.72
C PRO A 372 -5.50 -10.79 29.30
N ASN A 373 -6.38 -11.58 28.68
CA ASN A 373 -6.07 -12.95 28.24
C ASN A 373 -5.94 -13.05 26.71
N ALA A 374 -5.94 -11.91 25.99
CA ALA A 374 -5.82 -11.91 24.55
C ALA A 374 -4.41 -12.31 24.13
N THR A 375 -4.33 -13.29 23.23
CA THR A 375 -3.10 -13.65 22.53
C THR A 375 -3.23 -13.25 21.07
N GLY A 376 -2.21 -12.61 20.51
CA GLY A 376 -2.20 -12.14 19.14
C GLY A 376 -2.41 -10.62 19.01
N TYR A 377 -2.66 -10.19 17.79
CA TYR A 377 -2.85 -8.77 17.49
C TYR A 377 -4.28 -8.33 17.82
N SER A 378 -4.42 -7.13 18.37
CA SER A 378 -5.72 -6.51 18.66
C SER A 378 -6.25 -5.67 17.50
N ALA A 379 -5.49 -5.52 16.42
CA ALA A 379 -5.88 -4.81 15.21
C ALA A 379 -5.21 -5.42 13.97
N PHE A 380 -5.87 -5.26 12.82
CA PHE A 380 -5.30 -5.52 11.49
C PHE A 380 -5.61 -4.36 10.55
N MET A 381 -4.81 -4.19 9.49
CA MET A 381 -5.14 -3.28 8.40
C MET A 381 -5.24 -3.98 7.05
N THR A 382 -6.00 -3.38 6.14
CA THR A 382 -6.01 -3.72 4.71
C THR A 382 -5.68 -2.48 3.90
N LYS A 383 -4.70 -2.58 3.00
CA LYS A 383 -4.24 -1.46 2.17
C LYS A 383 -5.14 -1.25 0.96
N ALA A 384 -5.40 0.02 0.64
CA ALA A 384 -6.01 0.42 -0.62
C ALA A 384 -4.95 0.57 -1.73
N ALA A 385 -5.38 0.96 -2.93
CA ALA A 385 -4.48 1.12 -4.06
C ALA A 385 -3.51 2.30 -3.91
N ALA A 386 -3.94 3.38 -3.24
CA ALA A 386 -3.09 4.53 -2.98
C ALA A 386 -2.15 4.24 -1.79
N ASN A 387 -0.86 4.50 -1.97
CA ASN A 387 0.11 4.33 -0.89
C ASN A 387 -0.17 5.33 0.25
N GLY A 388 -0.48 4.82 1.43
CA GLY A 388 -0.91 5.59 2.59
C GLY A 388 -2.41 5.59 2.84
N GLU A 389 -3.21 4.90 2.01
CA GLU A 389 -4.65 4.70 2.23
C GLU A 389 -4.90 3.26 2.70
N TYR A 390 -5.64 3.09 3.79
CA TYR A 390 -5.92 1.77 4.38
C TYR A 390 -7.14 1.79 5.29
N PHE A 391 -7.67 0.60 5.57
CA PHE A 391 -8.72 0.38 6.57
C PHE A 391 -8.13 -0.34 7.77
N VAL A 392 -8.53 0.05 8.96
CA VAL A 392 -8.13 -0.60 10.22
C VAL A 392 -9.35 -1.28 10.84
N TYR A 393 -9.13 -2.47 11.37
CA TYR A 393 -10.11 -3.32 12.01
C TYR A 393 -9.66 -3.61 13.44
N GLU A 394 -10.44 -3.24 14.43
CA GLU A 394 -10.16 -3.53 15.84
C GLU A 394 -11.43 -3.81 16.63
N VAL A 395 -11.30 -4.46 17.77
CA VAL A 395 -12.45 -4.88 18.59
C VAL A 395 -12.48 -4.10 19.89
N ARG A 396 -13.65 -3.53 20.20
CA ARG A 396 -13.94 -2.92 21.50
C ARG A 396 -14.71 -3.89 22.37
N GLY A 397 -14.21 -4.14 23.59
CA GLY A 397 -14.76 -5.14 24.50
C GLY A 397 -15.69 -4.60 25.58
N GLY A 398 -15.97 -3.30 25.63
CA GLY A 398 -16.86 -2.68 26.61
C GLY A 398 -16.33 -2.78 28.05
N GLN A 399 -15.01 -2.80 28.24
CA GLN A 399 -14.39 -2.88 29.56
C GLN A 399 -13.40 -1.77 29.79
N ARG A 400 -13.14 -1.46 31.04
CA ARG A 400 -12.16 -0.52 31.52
C ARG A 400 -12.40 0.83 30.83
N TRP A 401 -11.47 1.32 30.01
CA TRP A 401 -11.58 2.58 29.29
C TRP A 401 -12.61 2.55 28.17
N ASP A 402 -12.96 1.38 27.64
CA ASP A 402 -14.05 1.22 26.67
C ASP A 402 -15.43 0.95 27.31
N ALA A 403 -15.55 0.99 28.63
CA ALA A 403 -16.83 0.70 29.32
C ALA A 403 -18.02 1.53 28.83
N PRO A 404 -17.86 2.81 28.42
CA PRO A 404 -18.95 3.59 27.85
C PRO A 404 -19.32 3.22 26.40
N LEU A 405 -18.49 2.44 25.70
CA LEU A 405 -18.62 2.19 24.28
C LEU A 405 -19.44 0.92 23.98
N PRO A 406 -20.11 0.84 22.84
CA PRO A 406 -20.64 -0.41 22.31
C PRO A 406 -19.52 -1.43 22.05
N GLN A 407 -19.92 -2.72 21.92
CA GLN A 407 -18.99 -3.84 21.77
C GLN A 407 -19.04 -4.42 20.36
N GLY A 408 -17.92 -4.96 19.89
CA GLY A 408 -17.79 -5.60 18.60
C GLY A 408 -16.59 -5.08 17.80
N MET A 409 -16.50 -5.42 16.53
CA MET A 409 -15.47 -4.92 15.64
C MET A 409 -15.86 -3.56 15.10
N MET A 410 -15.02 -2.58 15.28
CA MET A 410 -15.10 -1.30 14.57
C MET A 410 -14.15 -1.31 13.36
N VAL A 411 -14.51 -0.56 12.33
CA VAL A 411 -13.70 -0.32 11.14
C VAL A 411 -13.57 1.17 10.93
N TYR A 412 -12.37 1.65 10.66
CA TYR A 412 -12.17 3.04 10.28
C TYR A 412 -11.25 3.16 9.06
N HIS A 413 -11.46 4.18 8.26
CA HIS A 413 -10.75 4.45 7.03
C HIS A 413 -9.72 5.54 7.28
N VAL A 414 -8.46 5.25 6.96
CA VAL A 414 -7.33 6.17 7.11
C VAL A 414 -6.78 6.48 5.73
N ASP A 415 -6.59 7.76 5.44
CA ASP A 415 -5.92 8.22 4.22
C ASP A 415 -4.82 9.24 4.56
N LYS A 416 -3.57 8.85 4.34
CA LYS A 416 -2.35 9.68 4.41
C LYS A 416 -1.67 9.78 3.05
N SER A 417 -2.38 9.45 2.00
CA SER A 417 -1.87 9.37 0.64
C SER A 417 -1.80 10.76 -0.03
N THR A 418 -1.42 10.76 -1.28
CA THR A 418 -1.49 11.95 -2.14
C THR A 418 -2.83 12.10 -2.84
N ASN A 419 -3.87 11.36 -2.43
CA ASN A 419 -5.23 11.53 -2.94
C ASN A 419 -5.68 12.99 -2.78
N GLY A 420 -6.31 13.52 -3.81
CA GLY A 420 -6.88 14.87 -3.78
C GLY A 420 -8.15 14.89 -2.93
N VAL A 421 -8.18 15.78 -1.93
CA VAL A 421 -9.33 15.98 -1.04
C VAL A 421 -10.18 17.14 -1.52
N SER A 422 -9.57 18.31 -1.76
CA SER A 422 -10.26 19.50 -2.27
C SER A 422 -9.27 20.44 -2.96
N GLY A 423 -9.49 20.77 -4.22
CA GLY A 423 -8.62 21.67 -4.97
C GLY A 423 -7.17 21.18 -5.00
N THR A 424 -6.27 21.88 -4.31
CA THR A 424 -4.85 21.51 -4.17
C THR A 424 -4.55 20.76 -2.87
N VAL A 425 -5.56 20.56 -2.01
CA VAL A 425 -5.42 19.85 -0.74
C VAL A 425 -5.38 18.35 -1.00
N THR A 426 -4.39 17.68 -0.44
CA THR A 426 -4.26 16.22 -0.46
C THR A 426 -4.49 15.63 0.93
N ALA A 427 -4.79 14.32 1.00
CA ALA A 427 -4.95 13.63 2.27
C ALA A 427 -3.69 13.79 3.15
N ALA A 428 -2.49 13.60 2.62
CA ALA A 428 -1.25 13.86 3.36
C ALA A 428 -1.15 15.28 3.91
N SER A 429 -1.66 16.28 3.17
CA SER A 429 -1.64 17.67 3.62
C SER A 429 -2.64 17.97 4.73
N THR A 430 -3.76 17.23 4.81
CA THR A 430 -4.71 17.39 5.93
C THR A 430 -4.09 16.93 7.25
N TRP A 431 -3.34 15.83 7.24
CA TRP A 431 -2.58 15.37 8.41
C TRP A 431 -1.50 16.39 8.81
N SER A 432 -0.77 16.94 7.80
CA SER A 432 0.24 17.97 8.07
C SER A 432 -0.33 19.26 8.60
N ASN A 433 -1.59 19.56 8.37
CA ASN A 433 -2.23 20.82 8.74
C ASN A 433 -3.19 20.71 9.93
N ASN A 434 -3.23 19.57 10.63
CA ASN A 434 -4.22 19.27 11.66
C ASN A 434 -5.66 19.56 11.22
N SER A 435 -6.00 19.11 10.01
CA SER A 435 -7.32 19.27 9.40
C SER A 435 -7.82 17.94 8.81
N VAL A 436 -7.52 16.85 9.54
CA VAL A 436 -7.65 15.47 9.08
C VAL A 436 -9.05 15.17 8.56
N ASN A 437 -10.08 15.66 9.25
CA ASN A 437 -11.48 15.42 8.92
C ASN A 437 -12.27 16.70 8.57
N ASN A 438 -11.61 17.76 8.11
CA ASN A 438 -12.28 19.03 7.77
C ASN A 438 -13.05 18.99 6.43
N TYR A 439 -13.06 17.88 5.71
CA TYR A 439 -13.68 17.77 4.39
C TYR A 439 -14.68 16.63 4.37
N SER A 440 -15.98 16.95 4.44
CA SER A 440 -17.06 15.95 4.50
C SER A 440 -17.13 15.02 3.28
N ALA A 441 -16.61 15.45 2.13
CA ALA A 441 -16.53 14.62 0.93
C ALA A 441 -15.34 13.63 0.97
N HIS A 442 -14.35 13.85 1.83
CA HIS A 442 -13.15 13.03 1.95
C HIS A 442 -12.49 13.18 3.33
N PRO A 443 -13.14 12.74 4.42
CA PRO A 443 -12.49 12.68 5.72
C PRO A 443 -11.34 11.66 5.69
N CYS A 444 -10.22 11.98 6.33
CA CYS A 444 -8.98 11.21 6.19
C CYS A 444 -8.69 10.27 7.37
N CYS A 445 -9.49 10.28 8.44
CA CYS A 445 -9.48 9.31 9.54
C CYS A 445 -10.87 9.26 10.17
N TYR A 446 -11.70 8.31 9.78
CA TYR A 446 -13.09 8.30 10.22
C TYR A 446 -13.65 6.88 10.38
N MET A 447 -14.60 6.76 11.30
CA MET A 447 -15.35 5.53 11.55
C MET A 447 -16.28 5.19 10.40
N VAL A 448 -16.20 3.96 9.93
CA VAL A 448 -17.10 3.40 8.90
C VAL A 448 -18.34 2.82 9.59
N PRO A 449 -19.55 3.41 9.41
CA PRO A 449 -20.74 2.82 10.01
C PRO A 449 -21.07 1.47 9.35
N ALA A 450 -21.22 0.42 10.15
CA ALA A 450 -21.56 -0.91 9.63
C ALA A 450 -22.89 -0.92 8.83
N VAL A 451 -23.85 -0.09 9.23
CA VAL A 451 -25.16 -0.01 8.57
C VAL A 451 -25.20 0.89 7.33
N ASP A 452 -24.17 1.73 7.14
CA ASP A 452 -24.03 2.63 5.98
C ASP A 452 -22.56 2.90 5.68
N PRO A 453 -21.81 1.90 5.15
CA PRO A 453 -20.35 1.96 5.05
C PRO A 453 -19.82 2.93 3.99
N THR A 454 -20.70 3.58 3.23
CA THR A 454 -20.31 4.61 2.24
C THR A 454 -20.43 6.03 2.78
N ARG A 455 -20.88 6.19 4.02
CA ARG A 455 -21.13 7.50 4.62
C ARG A 455 -19.84 8.18 5.07
N THR A 456 -19.66 9.41 4.62
CA THR A 456 -18.51 10.28 4.94
C THR A 456 -18.89 11.55 5.70
N THR A 457 -20.21 11.76 5.91
CA THR A 457 -20.74 12.89 6.66
C THR A 457 -21.10 12.47 8.08
N LEU A 458 -21.27 13.45 8.98
CA LEU A 458 -21.66 13.21 10.36
C LEU A 458 -22.81 12.20 10.48
N TYR A 459 -22.63 11.22 11.34
CA TYR A 459 -23.63 10.21 11.65
C TYR A 459 -24.29 10.53 12.99
N SER A 460 -25.57 10.87 12.96
CA SER A 460 -26.38 11.22 14.14
C SER A 460 -27.17 10.05 14.74
N GLY A 461 -26.97 8.82 14.24
CA GLY A 461 -27.63 7.62 14.74
C GLY A 461 -26.97 7.02 15.98
N SER A 462 -27.43 5.85 16.40
CA SER A 462 -26.83 5.13 17.53
C SER A 462 -25.39 4.72 17.22
N MET A 463 -24.48 4.93 18.18
CA MET A 463 -23.06 4.53 18.06
C MET A 463 -22.88 3.02 17.89
N SER A 464 -23.83 2.19 18.34
CA SER A 464 -23.81 0.74 18.12
C SER A 464 -23.92 0.33 16.62
N ASN A 465 -24.36 1.25 15.76
CA ASN A 465 -24.43 1.02 14.31
C ASN A 465 -23.06 1.10 13.58
N PHE A 466 -22.02 1.50 14.27
CA PHE A 466 -20.64 1.46 13.74
C PHE A 466 -20.02 0.06 13.83
N PHE A 467 -20.56 -0.82 14.67
CA PHE A 467 -19.93 -2.09 14.97
C PHE A 467 -20.42 -3.24 14.08
N PHE A 468 -19.51 -4.15 13.79
CA PHE A 468 -19.78 -5.43 13.12
C PHE A 468 -19.68 -6.57 14.14
N PRO A 469 -20.68 -7.49 14.23
CA PRO A 469 -21.96 -7.42 13.52
C PRO A 469 -22.90 -6.34 14.08
N GLY A 470 -22.62 -5.77 15.28
CA GLY A 470 -23.37 -4.74 15.96
C GLY A 470 -24.87 -5.06 16.13
N THR A 471 -25.64 -4.05 16.51
CA THR A 471 -27.12 -4.18 16.64
C THR A 471 -27.81 -4.32 15.29
N GLY A 472 -27.19 -3.87 14.19
CA GLY A 472 -27.67 -4.06 12.80
C GLY A 472 -27.44 -5.46 12.26
N LEU A 473 -26.76 -6.34 12.99
CA LEU A 473 -26.40 -7.70 12.60
C LEU A 473 -25.68 -7.79 11.24
N VAL A 474 -24.84 -6.79 10.94
CA VAL A 474 -24.09 -6.73 9.70
C VAL A 474 -22.90 -7.71 9.77
N ARG A 475 -23.00 -8.80 9.02
CA ARG A 475 -22.06 -9.94 9.08
C ARG A 475 -21.10 -10.02 7.89
N SER A 476 -21.07 -8.99 7.05
CA SER A 476 -20.16 -8.92 5.92
C SER A 476 -19.72 -7.47 5.67
N TYR A 477 -18.51 -7.31 5.16
CA TYR A 477 -17.96 -6.01 4.79
C TYR A 477 -16.97 -6.16 3.62
N SER A 478 -17.04 -5.24 2.68
CA SER A 478 -16.11 -5.17 1.53
C SER A 478 -15.66 -3.73 1.38
N PRO A 479 -14.45 -3.39 1.82
CA PRO A 479 -13.96 -2.02 1.79
C PRO A 479 -13.72 -1.53 0.35
N THR A 480 -14.00 -0.25 0.15
CA THR A 480 -13.83 0.44 -1.13
C THR A 480 -12.98 1.68 -0.92
N GLY A 481 -11.87 1.80 -1.65
CA GLY A 481 -10.97 2.95 -1.55
C GLY A 481 -11.58 4.23 -2.14
N TRP A 482 -10.93 5.37 -1.91
CA TRP A 482 -11.35 6.68 -2.40
C TRP A 482 -11.41 6.78 -3.94
N ASN A 483 -10.69 5.91 -4.65
CA ASN A 483 -10.80 5.79 -6.11
C ASN A 483 -12.11 5.12 -6.58
N GLY A 484 -13.01 4.75 -5.66
CA GLY A 484 -14.27 4.08 -5.93
C GLY A 484 -14.17 2.59 -6.25
N ASN A 485 -12.96 2.01 -6.20
CA ASN A 485 -12.76 0.59 -6.48
C ASN A 485 -12.70 -0.23 -5.19
N SER A 486 -13.20 -1.47 -5.26
CA SER A 486 -12.96 -2.45 -4.20
C SER A 486 -11.45 -2.65 -4.00
N ILE A 487 -11.01 -2.73 -2.76
CA ILE A 487 -9.62 -3.09 -2.44
C ILE A 487 -9.37 -4.61 -2.47
N GLY A 488 -10.36 -5.38 -2.92
CA GLY A 488 -10.28 -6.83 -3.09
C GLY A 488 -10.63 -7.64 -1.85
N TYR A 489 -10.56 -7.07 -0.68
CA TYR A 489 -10.92 -7.75 0.56
C TYR A 489 -12.43 -7.91 0.71
N GLN A 490 -12.84 -9.09 1.17
CA GLN A 490 -14.20 -9.39 1.57
C GLN A 490 -14.18 -10.11 2.92
N LEU A 491 -14.84 -9.54 3.91
CA LEU A 491 -15.06 -10.13 5.21
C LEU A 491 -16.47 -10.72 5.23
N THR A 492 -16.62 -11.95 5.70
CA THR A 492 -17.90 -12.65 5.78
C THR A 492 -18.02 -13.40 7.10
N ASN A 493 -19.24 -13.81 7.47
CA ASN A 493 -19.53 -14.55 8.69
C ASN A 493 -19.00 -13.85 9.97
N ILE A 494 -19.05 -12.51 9.98
CA ILE A 494 -18.58 -11.74 11.14
C ILE A 494 -19.47 -12.08 12.34
N ALA A 495 -18.84 -12.55 13.41
CA ALA A 495 -19.48 -12.94 14.64
C ALA A 495 -18.69 -12.42 15.84
N TYR A 496 -19.42 -11.89 16.83
CA TYR A 496 -18.84 -11.44 18.11
C TYR A 496 -19.22 -12.40 19.22
N ASP A 497 -18.21 -12.90 19.91
CA ASP A 497 -18.36 -13.67 21.15
C ASP A 497 -18.19 -12.72 22.33
N GLU A 498 -19.30 -12.35 22.95
CA GLU A 498 -19.33 -11.42 24.08
C GLU A 498 -18.62 -11.99 25.32
N GLY A 499 -18.68 -13.32 25.52
CA GLY A 499 -18.05 -13.97 26.67
C GLY A 499 -16.52 -13.93 26.60
N ASN A 500 -15.97 -14.16 25.43
CA ASN A 500 -14.53 -14.13 25.17
C ASN A 500 -14.05 -12.77 24.62
N ARG A 501 -14.95 -11.86 24.28
CA ARG A 501 -14.66 -10.55 23.67
C ARG A 501 -13.79 -10.64 22.43
N VAL A 502 -14.19 -11.52 21.55
CA VAL A 502 -13.46 -11.83 20.32
C VAL A 502 -14.41 -11.73 19.14
N VAL A 503 -13.96 -11.13 18.07
CA VAL A 503 -14.64 -11.22 16.77
C VAL A 503 -13.95 -12.26 15.92
N THR A 504 -14.76 -13.13 15.29
CA THR A 504 -14.28 -14.07 14.26
C THR A 504 -14.96 -13.75 12.94
N PHE A 505 -14.22 -13.88 11.84
CA PHE A 505 -14.74 -13.72 10.50
C PHE A 505 -13.89 -14.47 9.49
N ASN A 506 -14.47 -14.77 8.34
CA ASN A 506 -13.73 -15.28 7.19
C ASN A 506 -13.29 -14.12 6.31
N VAL A 507 -12.04 -14.16 5.85
CA VAL A 507 -11.48 -13.19 4.92
C VAL A 507 -11.12 -13.85 3.60
N SER A 508 -11.37 -13.14 2.51
CA SER A 508 -10.85 -13.45 1.18
C SER A 508 -10.40 -12.15 0.50
N ASN A 509 -9.35 -12.22 -0.32
CA ASN A 509 -8.87 -11.07 -1.08
C ASN A 509 -8.71 -11.46 -2.54
N THR A 510 -9.56 -10.91 -3.40
CA THR A 510 -9.53 -11.14 -4.86
C THR A 510 -8.36 -10.44 -5.54
N ASN A 511 -7.70 -9.50 -4.89
CA ASN A 511 -6.50 -8.80 -5.38
C ASN A 511 -5.21 -9.37 -4.80
N ALA A 512 -5.29 -10.45 -4.01
CA ALA A 512 -4.10 -11.11 -3.50
C ALA A 512 -3.24 -11.60 -4.67
N LEU A 513 -1.94 -11.38 -4.56
CA LEU A 513 -0.95 -11.88 -5.52
C LEU A 513 -0.34 -13.14 -4.98
N GLY A 514 -0.23 -14.14 -5.83
CA GLY A 514 0.34 -15.40 -5.38
C GLY A 514 0.33 -16.49 -6.46
N ILE A 515 0.69 -17.67 -6.03
CA ILE A 515 0.64 -18.88 -6.85
C ILE A 515 -0.05 -19.96 -6.01
N SER A 516 -1.10 -20.54 -6.55
CA SER A 516 -1.81 -21.66 -5.93
C SER A 516 -1.97 -22.80 -6.94
N GLY A 517 -2.32 -23.99 -6.50
CA GLY A 517 -2.62 -25.10 -7.41
C GLY A 517 -2.74 -26.42 -6.71
N THR A 518 -2.86 -27.46 -7.51
CA THR A 518 -2.94 -28.84 -7.05
C THR A 518 -1.85 -29.66 -7.71
N VAL A 519 -1.22 -30.53 -6.96
CA VAL A 519 -0.25 -31.51 -7.46
C VAL A 519 -0.95 -32.86 -7.55
N MET A 520 -0.97 -33.44 -8.73
CA MET A 520 -1.64 -34.72 -9.06
C MET A 520 -0.67 -35.64 -9.78
N ASP A 521 -0.98 -36.94 -9.81
CA ASP A 521 -0.34 -37.87 -10.73
C ASP A 521 -1.04 -37.83 -12.11
N THR A 522 -0.55 -38.58 -13.07
CA THR A 522 -1.09 -38.68 -14.43
C THR A 522 -2.48 -39.30 -14.52
N ASP A 523 -2.91 -40.03 -13.48
CA ASP A 523 -4.26 -40.54 -13.31
C ASP A 523 -5.20 -39.59 -12.58
N SER A 524 -4.75 -38.33 -12.31
CA SER A 524 -5.49 -37.27 -11.58
C SER A 524 -5.71 -37.59 -10.11
N ASN A 525 -4.93 -38.45 -9.48
CA ASN A 525 -4.97 -38.61 -8.03
C ASN A 525 -4.12 -37.54 -7.37
N PRO A 526 -4.58 -36.92 -6.26
CA PRO A 526 -3.83 -35.90 -5.57
C PRO A 526 -2.56 -36.46 -4.91
N ILE A 527 -1.47 -35.70 -4.96
CA ILE A 527 -0.19 -36.05 -4.33
C ILE A 527 0.01 -35.20 -3.09
N ALA A 528 -0.19 -35.80 -1.91
CA ALA A 528 0.10 -35.19 -0.62
C ALA A 528 1.61 -35.12 -0.35
N ASP A 529 2.02 -34.17 0.50
CA ASP A 529 3.42 -33.97 0.93
C ASP A 529 4.42 -33.82 -0.22
N ALA A 530 3.99 -33.33 -1.38
CA ALA A 530 4.90 -32.92 -2.45
C ALA A 530 5.56 -31.59 -2.06
N THR A 531 6.86 -31.48 -2.27
CA THR A 531 7.60 -30.25 -1.99
C THR A 531 7.44 -29.27 -3.16
N VAL A 532 6.92 -28.07 -2.88
CA VAL A 532 6.78 -26.98 -3.85
C VAL A 532 7.78 -25.87 -3.51
N THR A 533 8.70 -25.58 -4.40
CA THR A 533 9.70 -24.51 -4.25
C THR A 533 9.45 -23.42 -5.28
N ILE A 534 9.26 -22.18 -4.80
CA ILE A 534 8.98 -20.99 -5.62
C ILE A 534 10.18 -20.06 -5.52
N THR A 535 10.83 -19.77 -6.64
CA THR A 535 12.02 -18.93 -6.71
C THR A 535 11.81 -17.81 -7.73
N ALA A 536 12.01 -16.54 -7.32
CA ALA A 536 11.90 -15.43 -8.24
C ALA A 536 13.01 -15.48 -9.31
N GLU A 537 12.65 -15.26 -10.56
CA GLU A 537 13.63 -15.06 -11.64
C GLU A 537 14.31 -13.70 -11.49
N GLU A 538 15.64 -13.68 -11.44
CA GLU A 538 16.39 -12.44 -11.49
C GLU A 538 16.28 -11.83 -12.89
N VAL A 539 15.60 -10.69 -13.02
CA VAL A 539 15.66 -9.88 -14.24
C VAL A 539 17.07 -9.35 -14.36
N SER A 540 17.90 -9.96 -15.18
CA SER A 540 19.19 -9.40 -15.56
C SER A 540 18.94 -8.08 -16.29
N SER A 541 19.02 -6.95 -15.58
CA SER A 541 18.88 -5.63 -16.15
C SER A 541 20.14 -5.32 -16.97
N SER A 542 20.22 -5.81 -18.17
CA SER A 542 21.14 -5.32 -19.21
C SER A 542 20.56 -4.05 -19.85
N ALA A 543 20.35 -2.99 -19.04
CA ALA A 543 20.19 -1.65 -19.57
C ALA A 543 21.53 -0.93 -19.43
N PRO A 544 22.09 -0.33 -20.50
CA PRO A 544 23.36 0.36 -20.45
C PRO A 544 23.26 1.56 -19.51
N ALA A 545 24.13 1.60 -18.51
CA ALA A 545 24.29 2.73 -17.62
C ALA A 545 24.84 3.94 -18.40
N LYS A 546 23.96 4.68 -19.09
CA LYS A 546 24.31 6.01 -19.63
C LYS A 546 23.23 7.04 -19.27
N ALA A 547 23.72 8.11 -18.62
CA ALA A 547 23.03 9.34 -18.25
C ALA A 547 22.14 9.30 -17.00
N ARG A 548 22.70 9.07 -15.83
CA ARG A 548 22.16 9.64 -14.59
C ARG A 548 22.57 11.11 -14.49
N ASN A 549 21.61 11.97 -14.60
CA ASN A 549 21.77 13.42 -14.50
C ASN A 549 22.45 13.83 -13.18
N LYS A 550 23.47 14.70 -13.24
CA LYS A 550 24.19 15.27 -12.09
C LYS A 550 23.26 15.91 -11.02
N VAL A 551 22.04 16.26 -11.37
CA VAL A 551 21.04 16.88 -10.49
C VAL A 551 20.49 15.90 -9.44
N VAL A 552 20.29 14.61 -9.80
CA VAL A 552 19.74 13.61 -8.87
C VAL A 552 20.73 13.27 -7.74
N ASN A 553 22.03 13.28 -8.05
CA ASN A 553 23.05 13.03 -7.02
C ASN A 553 23.21 14.20 -6.03
N SER A 554 22.93 15.43 -6.43
CA SER A 554 23.00 16.59 -5.54
C SER A 554 21.85 16.61 -4.52
N ILE A 555 20.64 16.18 -4.94
CA ILE A 555 19.48 16.07 -4.05
C ILE A 555 19.68 14.93 -3.05
N ARG A 556 20.24 13.81 -3.47
CA ARG A 556 20.52 12.67 -2.58
C ARG A 556 21.57 13.01 -1.49
N VAL A 557 22.63 13.74 -1.84
CA VAL A 557 23.64 14.18 -0.87
C VAL A 557 23.06 15.18 0.15
N ILE A 558 22.11 16.03 -0.27
CA ILE A 558 21.42 16.96 0.63
C ILE A 558 20.48 16.18 1.56
N ALA A 559 19.71 15.22 1.06
CA ALA A 559 18.84 14.37 1.87
C ALA A 559 19.61 13.52 2.88
N GLU A 560 20.77 12.94 2.50
CA GLU A 560 21.61 12.16 3.40
C GLU A 560 22.34 13.03 4.46
N LYS A 561 22.46 14.34 4.23
CA LYS A 561 23.13 15.26 5.15
C LYS A 561 22.18 15.91 6.16
N TYR A 562 20.91 16.09 5.82
CA TYR A 562 19.94 16.82 6.64
C TYR A 562 18.78 15.99 7.15
N LEU A 563 18.51 14.83 6.54
CA LEU A 563 17.58 13.84 7.06
C LEU A 563 18.41 12.63 7.50
N ARG A 564 18.67 12.50 8.80
CA ARG A 564 19.11 11.24 9.39
C ARG A 564 17.95 10.25 9.31
N LEU A 565 17.60 9.82 8.10
CA LEU A 565 16.84 8.59 7.94
C LEU A 565 17.77 7.48 8.38
N SER A 566 17.42 6.82 9.48
CA SER A 566 18.03 5.57 9.90
C SER A 566 18.17 4.69 8.67
N SER A 567 19.38 4.24 8.40
CA SER A 567 19.65 3.28 7.34
C SER A 567 18.76 2.06 7.57
N SER A 568 17.70 1.95 6.78
CA SER A 568 17.05 0.65 6.60
C SER A 568 18.14 -0.35 6.28
N PRO A 569 18.19 -1.53 6.92
CA PRO A 569 19.19 -2.52 6.60
C PRO A 569 19.13 -2.75 5.10
N LYS A 570 20.27 -2.67 4.43
CA LYS A 570 20.41 -3.06 3.03
C LYS A 570 19.77 -4.44 2.91
N ARG A 571 18.58 -4.52 2.34
CA ARG A 571 18.04 -5.78 1.86
C ARG A 571 19.08 -6.31 0.89
N SER A 572 19.82 -7.32 1.31
CA SER A 572 20.48 -8.21 0.36
C SER A 572 19.36 -8.74 -0.50
N SER A 573 19.45 -8.57 -1.81
CA SER A 573 18.57 -9.20 -2.78
C SER A 573 18.81 -10.71 -2.73
N LYS A 574 18.33 -11.37 -1.68
CA LYS A 574 18.08 -12.80 -1.74
C LYS A 574 16.80 -12.92 -2.55
N ALA A 575 16.85 -13.64 -3.69
CA ALA A 575 15.68 -13.96 -4.47
C ALA A 575 14.58 -14.45 -3.51
N ALA A 576 13.36 -13.93 -3.65
CA ALA A 576 12.25 -14.36 -2.80
C ALA A 576 12.06 -15.86 -3.06
N GLN A 577 12.25 -16.67 -2.04
CA GLN A 577 12.14 -18.11 -2.10
C GLN A 577 11.13 -18.59 -1.07
N ALA A 578 10.08 -19.26 -1.50
CA ALA A 578 9.14 -19.98 -0.65
C ALA A 578 9.29 -21.48 -0.89
N THR A 579 9.27 -22.28 0.18
CA THR A 579 9.22 -23.74 0.10
C THR A 579 8.09 -24.18 1.00
N LEU A 580 7.15 -24.94 0.45
CA LEU A 580 5.96 -25.45 1.13
C LEU A 580 5.71 -26.90 0.71
N VAL A 581 4.78 -27.57 1.37
CA VAL A 581 4.35 -28.92 1.02
C VAL A 581 2.85 -28.94 0.75
N THR A 582 2.41 -29.83 -0.14
CA THR A 582 1.00 -30.01 -0.46
C THR A 582 0.25 -30.68 0.70
N ASP A 583 -1.04 -30.33 0.87
CA ASP A 583 -1.94 -30.98 1.80
C ASP A 583 -2.41 -32.37 1.33
N SER A 584 -3.37 -32.98 2.06
CA SER A 584 -3.91 -34.31 1.74
C SER A 584 -4.65 -34.39 0.39
N GLU A 585 -5.15 -33.24 -0.09
CA GLU A 585 -5.81 -33.10 -1.39
C GLU A 585 -4.88 -32.60 -2.48
N GLY A 586 -3.56 -32.55 -2.20
CA GLY A 586 -2.54 -32.10 -3.14
C GLY A 586 -2.47 -30.59 -3.34
N HIS A 587 -3.22 -29.78 -2.56
CA HIS A 587 -3.26 -28.34 -2.73
C HIS A 587 -2.03 -27.63 -2.14
N TYR A 588 -1.64 -26.54 -2.78
CA TYR A 588 -0.64 -25.60 -2.26
C TYR A 588 -1.03 -24.16 -2.57
N MET A 589 -0.53 -23.22 -1.75
CA MET A 589 -0.70 -21.79 -1.95
C MET A 589 0.46 -21.01 -1.34
N ALA A 590 1.00 -20.07 -2.09
CA ALA A 590 2.01 -19.13 -1.63
C ALA A 590 1.67 -17.71 -2.08
N GLU A 591 1.71 -16.77 -1.16
CA GLU A 591 1.65 -15.35 -1.50
C GLU A 591 3.03 -14.89 -1.96
N VAL A 592 3.07 -14.30 -3.14
CA VAL A 592 4.31 -13.75 -3.71
C VAL A 592 4.02 -12.42 -4.40
N PRO A 593 4.95 -11.44 -4.38
CA PRO A 593 4.78 -10.17 -5.10
C PRO A 593 4.60 -10.36 -6.60
N ALA A 594 4.20 -9.32 -7.33
CA ALA A 594 4.23 -9.34 -8.79
C ALA A 594 5.65 -9.60 -9.30
N GLY A 595 5.80 -10.53 -10.25
CA GLY A 595 7.09 -10.97 -10.76
C GLY A 595 6.98 -12.29 -11.51
N THR A 596 8.08 -12.72 -12.13
CA THR A 596 8.18 -14.03 -12.75
C THR A 596 8.89 -14.99 -11.80
N TYR A 597 8.37 -16.20 -11.67
CA TYR A 597 8.81 -17.21 -10.72
C TYR A 597 9.01 -18.54 -11.40
N GLN A 598 10.05 -19.27 -10.99
CA GLN A 598 10.21 -20.69 -11.25
C GLN A 598 9.57 -21.45 -10.10
N VAL A 599 8.57 -22.28 -10.41
CA VAL A 599 7.90 -23.16 -9.45
C VAL A 599 8.34 -24.58 -9.73
N THR A 600 9.06 -25.18 -8.78
CA THR A 600 9.53 -26.56 -8.86
C THR A 600 8.76 -27.43 -7.89
N VAL A 601 8.18 -28.52 -8.39
CA VAL A 601 7.50 -29.53 -7.57
C VAL A 601 8.31 -30.82 -7.62
N SER A 602 8.50 -31.42 -6.45
CA SER A 602 9.19 -32.71 -6.32
C SER A 602 8.51 -33.61 -5.28
N LYS A 603 8.50 -34.94 -5.57
CA LYS A 603 8.02 -35.98 -4.68
C LYS A 603 8.82 -37.23 -4.93
N GLU A 604 9.20 -37.98 -3.89
CA GLU A 604 9.88 -39.26 -4.01
C GLU A 604 9.03 -40.26 -4.86
N GLY A 605 9.63 -40.93 -5.84
CA GLY A 605 8.97 -41.82 -6.77
C GLY A 605 8.35 -41.16 -8.01
N TYR A 606 8.50 -39.79 -8.11
CA TYR A 606 8.00 -39.03 -9.25
C TYR A 606 9.11 -38.15 -9.84
N GLN A 607 9.01 -37.90 -11.14
CA GLN A 607 9.87 -36.96 -11.84
C GLN A 607 9.59 -35.54 -11.39
N SER A 608 10.64 -34.83 -10.97
CA SER A 608 10.51 -33.41 -10.57
C SER A 608 10.13 -32.56 -11.77
N ARG A 609 9.33 -31.50 -11.51
CA ARG A 609 8.84 -30.63 -12.58
C ARG A 609 8.99 -29.17 -12.20
N THR A 610 9.45 -28.35 -13.14
CA THR A 610 9.62 -26.89 -12.98
C THR A 610 8.83 -26.18 -14.07
N VAL A 611 8.08 -25.15 -13.66
CA VAL A 611 7.29 -24.29 -14.56
C VAL A 611 7.53 -22.84 -14.22
N SER A 612 7.69 -21.98 -15.22
CA SER A 612 7.74 -20.54 -15.06
C SER A 612 6.32 -19.97 -15.06
N VAL A 613 6.03 -19.07 -14.09
CA VAL A 613 4.74 -18.38 -13.98
C VAL A 613 4.95 -16.90 -13.68
N THR A 614 4.18 -16.04 -14.33
CA THR A 614 4.23 -14.58 -14.07
C THR A 614 2.99 -14.16 -13.30
N VAL A 615 3.21 -13.66 -12.08
CA VAL A 615 2.18 -13.08 -11.21
C VAL A 615 2.12 -11.60 -11.49
N THR A 616 0.94 -11.09 -11.88
CA THR A 616 0.77 -9.68 -12.23
C THR A 616 -0.26 -8.96 -11.37
N SER A 617 -1.46 -9.52 -11.22
CA SER A 617 -2.59 -8.81 -10.60
C SER A 617 -3.54 -9.69 -9.78
N ARG A 618 -3.23 -11.00 -9.65
CA ARG A 618 -4.07 -11.96 -8.92
C ARG A 618 -3.24 -13.17 -8.47
N ILE A 619 -3.88 -14.09 -7.74
CA ILE A 619 -3.32 -15.42 -7.50
C ILE A 619 -3.41 -16.19 -8.83
N GLU A 620 -2.25 -16.61 -9.35
CA GLU A 620 -2.19 -17.47 -10.53
C GLU A 620 -2.34 -18.92 -10.08
N THR A 621 -3.25 -19.65 -10.75
CA THR A 621 -3.45 -21.07 -10.45
C THR A 621 -2.53 -21.88 -11.34
N LEU A 622 -1.69 -22.73 -10.78
CA LEU A 622 -0.73 -23.56 -11.48
C LEU A 622 -0.81 -24.98 -10.96
N ASN A 623 -1.46 -25.87 -11.70
CA ASN A 623 -1.56 -27.29 -11.36
C ASN A 623 -0.36 -28.04 -11.92
N PHE A 624 0.10 -29.05 -11.20
CA PHE A 624 1.16 -29.96 -11.63
C PHE A 624 0.64 -31.37 -11.77
N TYR A 625 0.99 -32.01 -12.87
CA TYR A 625 0.85 -33.43 -13.06
C TYR A 625 2.24 -34.06 -13.08
N LEU A 626 2.55 -34.90 -12.10
CA LEU A 626 3.85 -35.55 -11.98
C LEU A 626 3.78 -36.95 -12.60
N PHE A 627 4.74 -37.24 -13.47
CA PHE A 627 4.96 -38.57 -13.99
C PHE A 627 5.72 -39.40 -12.95
N ARG A 628 5.40 -40.66 -12.79
CA ARG A 628 6.21 -41.59 -11.99
C ARG A 628 7.58 -41.76 -12.64
N GLU A 629 8.60 -42.13 -11.85
CA GLU A 629 9.97 -42.27 -12.38
C GLU A 629 10.09 -43.30 -13.53
N ASP A 630 9.19 -44.30 -13.59
CA ASP A 630 9.12 -45.32 -14.62
C ASP A 630 8.13 -45.02 -15.77
N GLU A 631 7.49 -43.84 -15.73
CA GLU A 631 6.51 -43.43 -16.75
C GLU A 631 7.15 -42.44 -17.74
N GLU A 632 6.97 -42.70 -19.03
CA GLU A 632 7.45 -41.83 -20.11
C GLU A 632 6.35 -40.82 -20.50
N ALA A 633 6.70 -39.54 -20.57
CA ALA A 633 5.81 -38.51 -21.08
C ALA A 633 5.65 -38.65 -22.61
N PRO A 634 4.47 -38.34 -23.17
CA PRO A 634 4.29 -38.33 -24.63
C PRO A 634 5.34 -37.48 -25.31
N SER A 635 5.96 -38.01 -26.34
CA SER A 635 6.99 -37.31 -27.12
C SER A 635 6.43 -36.64 -28.39
N VAL A 636 5.21 -36.98 -28.77
CA VAL A 636 4.54 -36.42 -29.96
C VAL A 636 3.11 -36.04 -29.63
N LEU A 637 2.70 -34.87 -30.06
CA LEU A 637 1.33 -34.38 -29.99
C LEU A 637 0.70 -34.38 -31.36
N PHE A 638 -0.41 -35.07 -31.46
CA PHE A 638 -1.29 -35.09 -32.62
C PHE A 638 -2.53 -34.23 -32.30
N ALA A 639 -3.05 -33.52 -33.29
CA ALA A 639 -4.29 -32.78 -33.13
C ALA A 639 -5.54 -33.67 -33.26
N TRP A 640 -5.41 -34.95 -33.62
CA TRP A 640 -6.54 -35.88 -33.77
C TRP A 640 -6.28 -37.23 -33.09
N PRO A 641 -7.35 -37.95 -32.69
CA PRO A 641 -7.23 -39.33 -32.23
C PRO A 641 -6.93 -40.29 -33.41
N THR A 642 -6.05 -41.26 -33.16
CA THR A 642 -5.58 -42.20 -34.15
C THR A 642 -6.59 -43.30 -34.53
N ASP A 643 -7.75 -43.35 -33.86
CA ASP A 643 -8.78 -44.39 -34.00
C ASP A 643 -10.04 -43.96 -34.75
N ILE A 644 -10.04 -42.72 -35.31
CA ILE A 644 -11.17 -42.17 -36.05
C ILE A 644 -10.91 -42.21 -37.54
N SER A 645 -11.92 -42.64 -38.31
CA SER A 645 -11.89 -42.57 -39.78
C SER A 645 -12.14 -41.14 -40.23
N LEU A 646 -11.20 -40.58 -40.99
CA LEU A 646 -11.25 -39.23 -41.51
C LEU A 646 -11.17 -39.27 -43.04
N ASP A 647 -11.93 -38.40 -43.73
CA ASP A 647 -11.77 -38.21 -45.16
C ASP A 647 -10.76 -37.11 -45.45
N GLU A 648 -9.82 -37.38 -46.37
CA GLU A 648 -8.79 -36.43 -46.78
C GLU A 648 -9.32 -35.38 -47.74
N TYR A 649 -9.09 -34.12 -47.38
CA TYR A 649 -9.38 -32.96 -48.22
C TYR A 649 -8.13 -32.15 -48.50
N ILE A 650 -8.04 -31.60 -49.73
CA ILE A 650 -6.91 -30.81 -50.17
C ILE A 650 -7.34 -29.33 -50.21
N PHE A 651 -6.76 -28.51 -49.36
CA PHE A 651 -7.00 -27.06 -49.31
C PHE A 651 -6.06 -26.35 -50.25
N ARG A 652 -6.60 -25.77 -51.34
CA ARG A 652 -5.85 -25.20 -52.47
C ARG A 652 -5.92 -23.67 -52.47
N SER A 653 -4.79 -23.01 -52.83
CA SER A 653 -4.81 -21.63 -53.28
C SER A 653 -3.87 -21.43 -54.45
N SER A 654 -4.39 -20.95 -55.57
CA SER A 654 -3.64 -20.72 -56.81
C SER A 654 -3.03 -19.31 -56.92
N SER A 655 -3.37 -18.39 -56.03
CA SER A 655 -2.96 -16.98 -56.16
C SER A 655 -2.89 -16.19 -54.85
N HIS A 656 -3.05 -16.81 -53.69
CA HIS A 656 -3.14 -16.14 -52.45
C HIS A 656 -2.33 -16.87 -51.37
N SER A 657 -1.84 -16.18 -50.38
CA SER A 657 -1.25 -16.79 -49.20
C SER A 657 -2.27 -17.64 -48.47
N LEU A 658 -1.84 -18.78 -47.99
CA LEU A 658 -2.64 -19.71 -47.22
C LEU A 658 -1.89 -20.06 -45.92
N THR A 659 -2.58 -20.11 -44.82
CA THR A 659 -2.07 -20.54 -43.52
C THR A 659 -3.05 -21.53 -42.91
N GLY A 660 -2.55 -22.71 -42.53
CA GLY A 660 -3.28 -23.68 -41.73
C GLY A 660 -2.61 -23.87 -40.37
N GLN A 661 -3.38 -23.92 -39.32
CA GLN A 661 -2.91 -24.16 -37.96
C GLN A 661 -3.87 -25.14 -37.27
N ASN A 662 -3.32 -26.11 -36.56
CA ASN A 662 -4.08 -26.94 -35.64
C ASN A 662 -4.14 -26.30 -34.24
N LEU A 663 -5.27 -26.45 -33.57
CA LEU A 663 -5.46 -26.10 -32.19
C LEU A 663 -5.07 -27.28 -31.29
N TYR A 664 -4.22 -26.97 -30.30
CA TYR A 664 -3.89 -27.89 -29.20
C TYR A 664 -4.41 -27.20 -27.93
N PRO A 665 -5.60 -27.59 -27.43
CA PRO A 665 -6.27 -26.87 -26.35
C PRO A 665 -5.53 -27.06 -25.03
N SER A 666 -5.53 -26.01 -24.22
CA SER A 666 -4.88 -25.95 -22.90
C SER A 666 -5.30 -27.09 -21.97
N SER A 667 -6.56 -27.52 -22.03
CA SER A 667 -7.06 -28.67 -21.27
C SER A 667 -6.36 -30.02 -21.58
N GLN A 668 -5.87 -30.18 -22.79
CA GLN A 668 -5.09 -31.37 -23.19
C GLN A 668 -3.59 -31.17 -22.90
N LEU A 669 -3.12 -29.94 -22.80
CA LEU A 669 -1.71 -29.58 -22.60
C LEU A 669 -1.31 -29.53 -21.13
N ASP A 670 -2.26 -29.55 -20.19
CA ASP A 670 -1.98 -29.40 -18.76
C ASP A 670 -0.94 -30.39 -18.23
N ARG A 671 -0.95 -31.63 -18.69
CA ARG A 671 0.06 -32.63 -18.30
C ARG A 671 1.45 -32.34 -18.85
N LEU A 672 1.56 -31.49 -19.86
CA LEU A 672 2.77 -31.24 -20.65
C LEU A 672 3.32 -29.83 -20.41
N VAL A 673 2.65 -29.02 -19.59
CA VAL A 673 3.11 -27.67 -19.23
C VAL A 673 4.56 -27.71 -18.75
N GLY A 674 5.41 -26.85 -19.30
CA GLY A 674 6.86 -26.82 -19.03
C GLY A 674 7.71 -27.71 -19.96
N LYS A 675 7.12 -28.61 -20.74
CA LYS A 675 7.84 -29.29 -21.81
C LYS A 675 8.09 -28.35 -22.98
N GLN A 676 9.13 -28.59 -23.75
CA GLN A 676 9.51 -27.80 -24.93
C GLN A 676 8.92 -28.39 -26.20
N ILE A 677 8.39 -27.51 -27.07
CA ILE A 677 8.07 -27.87 -28.45
C ILE A 677 9.39 -27.89 -29.22
N LYS A 678 9.84 -29.08 -29.63
CA LYS A 678 11.14 -29.30 -30.27
C LYS A 678 11.09 -29.20 -31.81
N SER A 679 10.01 -29.64 -32.40
CA SER A 679 9.83 -29.54 -33.84
C SER A 679 8.35 -29.59 -34.23
N ILE A 680 8.06 -29.13 -35.44
CA ILE A 680 6.80 -29.38 -36.13
C ILE A 680 7.07 -30.23 -37.37
N THR A 681 6.27 -31.26 -37.58
CA THR A 681 6.27 -32.04 -38.80
C THR A 681 4.95 -31.81 -39.53
N PHE A 682 4.99 -31.60 -40.82
CA PHE A 682 3.80 -31.28 -41.62
C PHE A 682 3.91 -31.88 -43.03
N TYR A 683 2.75 -32.14 -43.63
CA TYR A 683 2.65 -32.61 -45.00
C TYR A 683 2.18 -31.50 -45.95
N LEU A 684 2.97 -31.22 -47.00
CA LEU A 684 2.54 -30.35 -48.10
C LEU A 684 2.23 -31.19 -49.33
N HIS A 685 1.03 -31.00 -49.89
CA HIS A 685 0.61 -31.74 -51.07
C HIS A 685 1.42 -31.35 -52.30
N GLY A 686 1.76 -32.31 -53.14
CA GLY A 686 2.48 -32.09 -54.39
C GLY A 686 3.39 -33.24 -54.77
N ASP A 687 4.36 -32.93 -55.59
CA ASP A 687 5.46 -33.81 -56.01
C ASP A 687 6.77 -32.97 -56.04
N GLU A 688 7.90 -33.62 -56.36
CA GLU A 688 9.21 -32.96 -56.39
C GLU A 688 9.28 -31.73 -57.33
N SER A 689 8.29 -31.53 -58.21
CA SER A 689 8.21 -30.38 -59.11
C SER A 689 7.36 -29.24 -58.59
N THR A 690 6.68 -29.44 -57.48
CA THR A 690 5.79 -28.46 -56.85
C THR A 690 6.61 -27.41 -56.07
N GLN A 691 6.48 -26.14 -56.44
CA GLN A 691 7.22 -25.05 -55.80
C GLN A 691 6.31 -24.33 -54.81
N TYR A 692 6.86 -24.04 -53.62
CA TYR A 692 6.24 -23.26 -52.57
C TYR A 692 7.10 -22.00 -52.34
N GLU A 693 6.48 -20.84 -52.22
CA GLU A 693 7.16 -19.58 -51.90
C GLU A 693 6.74 -19.06 -50.53
N GLY A 694 7.72 -18.60 -49.77
CA GLY A 694 7.49 -17.93 -48.47
C GLY A 694 6.84 -18.84 -47.43
N VAL A 695 7.29 -20.10 -47.37
CA VAL A 695 6.81 -21.05 -46.35
C VAL A 695 7.32 -20.66 -44.98
N ASN A 696 6.43 -20.61 -44.00
CA ASN A 696 6.76 -20.31 -42.62
C ASN A 696 6.01 -21.27 -41.69
N VAL A 697 6.72 -21.80 -40.71
CA VAL A 697 6.10 -22.41 -39.53
C VAL A 697 5.63 -21.30 -38.62
N ILE A 698 4.44 -21.45 -38.07
CA ILE A 698 3.76 -20.48 -37.27
C ILE A 698 3.29 -21.12 -35.97
N VAL A 699 3.65 -20.51 -34.84
CA VAL A 699 3.17 -20.94 -33.51
C VAL A 699 2.63 -19.73 -32.76
N ASP A 700 1.38 -19.83 -32.30
CA ASP A 700 0.70 -18.83 -31.49
C ASP A 700 0.30 -19.45 -30.15
N TYR A 701 0.35 -18.66 -29.07
CA TYR A 701 -0.27 -19.00 -27.79
C TYR A 701 -1.48 -18.09 -27.63
N ASP A 702 -2.67 -18.66 -27.59
CA ASP A 702 -3.96 -17.95 -27.77
C ASP A 702 -3.94 -17.10 -29.06
N ASN A 703 -3.97 -15.79 -28.93
CA ASN A 703 -3.93 -14.85 -30.05
C ASN A 703 -2.55 -14.16 -30.21
N GLU A 704 -1.54 -14.63 -29.51
CA GLU A 704 -0.21 -14.02 -29.51
C GLU A 704 0.79 -14.83 -30.33
N ARG A 705 1.34 -14.23 -31.40
CA ARG A 705 2.39 -14.87 -32.21
C ARG A 705 3.67 -15.07 -31.39
N LYS A 706 4.09 -16.32 -31.20
CA LYS A 706 5.32 -16.72 -30.50
C LYS A 706 6.48 -17.01 -31.41
N ALA A 707 6.20 -17.65 -32.54
CA ALA A 707 7.23 -17.91 -33.52
C ALA A 707 6.70 -17.77 -34.96
N THR A 708 7.58 -17.32 -35.85
CA THR A 708 7.43 -17.42 -37.30
C THR A 708 8.79 -17.86 -37.84
N VAL A 709 8.91 -19.10 -38.27
CA VAL A 709 10.17 -19.70 -38.71
C VAL A 709 10.12 -19.92 -40.20
N PRO A 710 10.91 -19.19 -41.02
CA PRO A 710 10.96 -19.38 -42.43
C PRO A 710 11.57 -20.76 -42.75
N VAL A 711 10.99 -21.44 -43.74
CA VAL A 711 11.47 -22.71 -44.24
C VAL A 711 12.04 -22.52 -45.64
N SER A 712 13.29 -22.90 -45.83
CA SER A 712 13.91 -22.79 -47.15
C SER A 712 13.33 -23.79 -48.17
N ALA A 713 13.31 -23.42 -49.45
CA ALA A 713 12.75 -24.30 -50.48
C ALA A 713 13.49 -25.63 -50.61
N GLU A 714 14.74 -25.68 -50.23
CA GLU A 714 15.57 -26.89 -50.23
C GLU A 714 15.29 -27.86 -49.10
N ASP A 715 14.69 -27.34 -47.98
CA ASP A 715 14.29 -28.14 -46.84
C ASP A 715 12.86 -28.70 -46.96
N LEU A 716 12.12 -28.25 -48.00
CA LEU A 716 10.76 -28.74 -48.27
C LEU A 716 10.74 -30.03 -49.06
N THR A 717 9.87 -30.96 -48.71
CA THR A 717 9.63 -32.24 -49.37
C THR A 717 8.16 -32.33 -49.82
N PRO A 718 7.73 -31.62 -50.90
CA PRO A 718 6.35 -31.72 -51.38
C PRO A 718 5.99 -33.14 -51.76
N GLY A 719 4.87 -33.64 -51.23
CA GLY A 719 4.46 -35.06 -51.37
C GLY A 719 5.03 -35.99 -50.31
N ASP A 720 5.78 -35.48 -49.35
CA ASP A 720 6.25 -36.17 -48.17
C ASP A 720 6.29 -35.24 -46.95
N TYR A 721 6.63 -35.75 -45.78
CA TYR A 721 6.70 -34.98 -44.53
C TYR A 721 7.96 -34.15 -44.46
N THR A 722 7.77 -32.90 -44.10
CA THR A 722 8.83 -31.95 -43.77
C THR A 722 8.85 -31.73 -42.27
N THR A 723 10.03 -31.83 -41.65
CA THR A 723 10.22 -31.55 -40.22
C THR A 723 11.07 -30.30 -40.02
N VAL A 724 10.57 -29.34 -39.23
CA VAL A 724 11.26 -28.11 -38.87
C VAL A 724 11.61 -28.11 -37.40
N ASP A 725 12.89 -27.91 -37.08
CA ASP A 725 13.41 -27.80 -35.73
C ASP A 725 13.00 -26.45 -35.12
N LEU A 726 12.37 -26.45 -33.95
CA LEU A 726 11.91 -25.28 -33.23
C LEU A 726 12.63 -25.03 -31.91
N ARG A 727 13.68 -25.78 -31.55
CA ARG A 727 14.37 -25.71 -30.29
C ARG A 727 14.96 -24.31 -30.04
N GLU A 728 15.43 -23.64 -31.09
CA GLU A 728 15.97 -22.28 -31.02
C GLU A 728 14.92 -21.20 -30.71
N GLN A 729 13.65 -21.51 -30.91
CA GLN A 729 12.54 -20.61 -30.63
C GLN A 729 12.13 -20.61 -29.16
N ASN A 730 12.70 -21.50 -28.34
CA ASN A 730 12.40 -21.61 -26.91
C ASN A 730 10.90 -21.68 -26.59
N LEU A 731 10.16 -22.47 -27.34
CA LEU A 731 8.72 -22.63 -27.22
C LEU A 731 8.40 -23.61 -26.09
N ILE A 732 8.02 -23.09 -24.93
CA ILE A 732 7.62 -23.92 -23.79
C ILE A 732 6.10 -23.99 -23.76
N ILE A 733 5.54 -25.20 -23.55
CA ILE A 733 4.10 -25.37 -23.37
C ILE A 733 3.65 -24.60 -22.16
N PRO A 734 2.82 -23.54 -22.35
CA PRO A 734 2.42 -22.65 -21.28
C PRO A 734 1.26 -23.26 -20.48
N TYR A 735 1.07 -22.75 -19.26
CA TYR A 735 -0.10 -23.06 -18.47
C TYR A 735 -1.33 -22.27 -18.98
N SER A 736 -2.48 -22.96 -19.07
CA SER A 736 -3.79 -22.35 -19.36
C SER A 736 -3.87 -21.52 -20.64
N LYS A 737 -3.06 -21.85 -21.64
CA LYS A 737 -3.12 -21.24 -22.98
C LYS A 737 -3.25 -22.31 -24.05
N ASP A 738 -4.08 -21.98 -25.02
CA ASP A 738 -4.20 -22.79 -26.23
C ASP A 738 -2.99 -22.57 -27.14
N ILE A 739 -2.52 -23.63 -27.80
CA ILE A 739 -1.45 -23.56 -28.81
C ILE A 739 -2.06 -23.74 -30.18
N TYR A 740 -1.80 -22.79 -31.07
CA TYR A 740 -2.08 -22.90 -32.48
C TYR A 740 -0.73 -23.08 -33.20
N ALA A 741 -0.52 -24.22 -33.83
CA ALA A 741 0.71 -24.50 -34.56
C ALA A 741 0.40 -25.00 -35.97
N GLY A 742 1.16 -24.52 -36.93
CA GLY A 742 0.95 -24.90 -38.31
C GLY A 742 1.88 -24.20 -39.29
N VAL A 743 1.48 -24.20 -40.56
CA VAL A 743 2.32 -23.72 -41.66
C VAL A 743 1.54 -22.77 -42.55
N GLY A 744 2.23 -21.73 -43.04
CA GLY A 744 1.71 -20.80 -44.03
C GLY A 744 2.66 -20.64 -45.20
N PHE A 745 2.15 -20.34 -46.38
CA PHE A 745 2.95 -19.97 -47.56
C PHE A 745 2.36 -18.72 -48.24
N SER A 746 3.21 -17.91 -48.87
CA SER A 746 2.82 -16.63 -49.45
C SER A 746 2.31 -16.79 -50.90
N ALA A 747 2.84 -17.76 -51.62
CA ALA A 747 2.37 -18.15 -52.93
C ALA A 747 2.66 -19.64 -53.19
N GLY A 748 1.76 -20.31 -53.92
CA GLY A 748 1.93 -21.68 -54.32
C GLY A 748 2.07 -21.79 -55.83
N GLY A 749 3.09 -22.51 -56.24
CA GLY A 749 3.29 -22.85 -57.67
C GLY A 749 2.36 -23.99 -58.11
N VAL A 750 2.29 -24.18 -59.42
CA VAL A 750 1.65 -25.34 -60.04
C VAL A 750 2.76 -26.31 -60.45
N SER A 751 2.62 -27.53 -60.04
CA SER A 751 3.55 -28.60 -60.49
C SER A 751 3.50 -28.81 -62.01
N SER A 752 4.52 -29.45 -62.56
CA SER A 752 4.57 -29.80 -63.99
C SER A 752 3.40 -30.67 -64.44
N ASN A 753 2.73 -31.37 -63.55
CA ASN A 753 1.54 -32.20 -63.85
C ASN A 753 0.20 -31.49 -63.61
N GLY A 754 0.21 -30.18 -63.20
CA GLY A 754 -0.97 -29.36 -62.99
C GLY A 754 -1.53 -29.43 -61.56
N SER A 755 -0.83 -30.03 -60.58
CA SER A 755 -1.19 -30.02 -59.18
C SER A 755 -0.85 -28.68 -58.53
N TYR A 756 -1.72 -28.16 -57.68
CA TYR A 756 -1.52 -26.89 -56.96
C TYR A 756 -0.87 -27.15 -55.61
N ALA A 757 -0.11 -26.16 -55.15
CA ALA A 757 0.36 -26.11 -53.78
C ALA A 757 -0.82 -26.09 -52.80
N ALA A 758 -0.85 -27.02 -51.85
CA ALA A 758 -1.98 -27.18 -50.93
C ALA A 758 -1.58 -27.85 -49.63
N PHE A 759 -2.40 -27.71 -48.61
CA PHE A 759 -2.34 -28.53 -47.40
C PHE A 759 -3.23 -29.75 -47.57
N ALA A 760 -2.78 -30.88 -47.04
CA ALA A 760 -3.66 -31.99 -46.74
C ALA A 760 -4.31 -31.73 -45.37
N GLY A 761 -5.60 -31.95 -45.30
CA GLY A 761 -6.37 -31.84 -44.06
C GLY A 761 -7.42 -32.95 -44.02
N PHE A 762 -7.86 -33.29 -42.84
CA PHE A 762 -8.82 -34.34 -42.60
C PHE A 762 -10.11 -33.70 -42.07
N VAL A 763 -11.23 -34.13 -42.65
CA VAL A 763 -12.56 -33.71 -42.23
C VAL A 763 -13.31 -34.98 -41.86
N LYS A 764 -13.95 -35.01 -40.71
CA LYS A 764 -14.88 -36.10 -40.36
C LYS A 764 -16.09 -36.00 -41.28
N THR A 765 -16.58 -37.01 -41.84
CA THR A 765 -17.84 -37.08 -42.56
C THR A 765 -18.83 -37.87 -41.74
N ASP A 766 -20.04 -37.32 -41.53
CA ASP A 766 -21.18 -38.18 -41.22
C ASP A 766 -21.80 -38.70 -42.53
N ASP A 767 -22.62 -39.74 -42.45
CA ASP A 767 -23.17 -40.47 -43.61
C ASP A 767 -24.09 -39.63 -44.51
N GLU A 768 -24.22 -38.30 -44.34
CA GLU A 768 -25.16 -37.42 -45.02
C GLU A 768 -24.59 -36.17 -45.69
N ASP A 769 -23.37 -36.18 -46.22
CA ASP A 769 -22.80 -35.08 -47.05
C ASP A 769 -22.90 -33.63 -46.47
N ASN A 770 -23.11 -33.42 -45.18
CA ASN A 770 -23.25 -32.11 -44.56
C ASN A 770 -22.04 -31.72 -43.70
N LEU A 771 -21.25 -30.83 -44.24
CA LEU A 771 -20.01 -30.25 -43.66
C LEU A 771 -20.24 -29.32 -42.42
N LEU A 772 -21.43 -29.29 -41.81
CA LEU A 772 -21.80 -28.15 -40.97
C LEU A 772 -22.22 -28.44 -39.52
N ASP A 773 -22.26 -29.67 -39.03
CA ASP A 773 -22.81 -29.94 -37.67
C ASP A 773 -21.85 -30.74 -36.77
N TRP A 774 -20.70 -30.16 -36.48
CA TRP A 774 -19.61 -30.84 -35.78
C TRP A 774 -19.42 -30.50 -34.32
N ALA A 775 -20.14 -29.53 -33.80
CA ALA A 775 -19.87 -28.92 -32.50
C ALA A 775 -20.30 -29.77 -31.30
N VAL A 776 -21.00 -30.91 -31.44
CA VAL A 776 -21.77 -31.50 -30.33
C VAL A 776 -21.30 -32.84 -29.81
N ASP A 777 -20.58 -33.71 -30.61
CA ASP A 777 -20.29 -35.07 -30.18
C ASP A 777 -18.82 -35.57 -30.34
N TRP A 778 -17.89 -34.68 -30.45
CA TRP A 778 -16.48 -35.03 -30.48
C TRP A 778 -15.92 -35.22 -29.07
N PRO A 779 -15.35 -36.40 -28.71
CA PRO A 779 -14.83 -36.64 -27.35
C PRO A 779 -13.63 -35.79 -26.96
N TYR A 780 -13.12 -34.99 -27.88
CA TYR A 780 -12.09 -33.97 -27.65
C TYR A 780 -12.66 -32.60 -27.95
N ASP A 781 -13.54 -32.11 -27.06
CA ASP A 781 -14.09 -30.78 -27.12
C ASP A 781 -12.97 -29.75 -27.36
N GLY A 782 -12.99 -29.07 -28.50
CA GLY A 782 -12.11 -27.93 -28.72
C GLY A 782 -11.06 -28.10 -29.84
N LEU A 783 -11.00 -29.21 -30.60
CA LEU A 783 -10.14 -29.32 -31.77
C LEU A 783 -10.72 -28.52 -32.92
N VAL A 784 -10.27 -27.32 -33.13
CA VAL A 784 -10.66 -26.45 -34.23
C VAL A 784 -9.41 -26.04 -34.99
N SER A 785 -9.38 -26.27 -36.29
CA SER A 785 -8.32 -25.77 -37.16
C SER A 785 -8.72 -24.46 -37.79
N GLU A 786 -7.79 -23.50 -37.84
CA GLU A 786 -8.01 -22.20 -38.49
C GLU A 786 -7.20 -22.10 -39.76
N TYR A 787 -7.80 -21.71 -40.86
CA TYR A 787 -7.05 -21.25 -42.00
C TYR A 787 -7.30 -19.79 -42.32
N ASN A 788 -6.26 -19.09 -42.76
CA ASN A 788 -6.31 -17.69 -43.12
C ASN A 788 -6.14 -17.51 -44.64
N LEU A 789 -7.13 -16.96 -45.29
CA LEU A 789 -7.02 -16.44 -46.63
C LEU A 789 -6.58 -14.97 -46.57
N THR A 790 -5.29 -14.70 -46.66
CA THR A 790 -4.74 -13.35 -46.44
C THR A 790 -5.11 -12.32 -47.50
N ALA A 791 -5.66 -12.74 -48.67
CA ALA A 791 -6.16 -11.78 -49.64
C ALA A 791 -7.30 -10.87 -49.16
N THR A 792 -8.02 -11.28 -48.08
CA THR A 792 -9.15 -10.57 -47.52
C THR A 792 -8.99 -10.19 -46.06
N GLY A 793 -7.92 -10.64 -45.38
CA GLY A 793 -7.71 -10.43 -43.94
C GLY A 793 -8.75 -11.12 -43.07
N THR A 794 -9.49 -12.06 -43.59
CA THR A 794 -10.55 -12.76 -42.87
C THR A 794 -10.05 -14.08 -42.34
N ARG A 795 -10.24 -14.33 -41.07
CA ARG A 795 -9.92 -15.58 -40.36
C ARG A 795 -11.17 -16.44 -40.35
N TYR A 796 -11.05 -17.67 -40.86
CA TYR A 796 -12.12 -18.65 -40.85
C TYR A 796 -11.80 -19.76 -39.86
N ARG A 797 -12.78 -20.17 -39.06
CA ARG A 797 -12.71 -21.37 -38.24
C ARG A 797 -13.45 -22.47 -38.97
N TRP A 798 -12.76 -23.60 -39.16
CA TRP A 798 -13.33 -24.79 -39.83
C TRP A 798 -13.00 -26.01 -39.00
N ASP A 799 -13.87 -26.98 -38.98
CA ASP A 799 -13.66 -28.28 -38.34
C ASP A 799 -12.78 -29.18 -39.23
N VAL A 800 -11.55 -28.70 -39.48
CA VAL A 800 -10.54 -29.37 -40.28
C VAL A 800 -9.31 -29.52 -39.45
N ILE A 801 -8.70 -30.70 -39.49
CA ILE A 801 -7.43 -31.01 -38.88
C ILE A 801 -6.41 -31.13 -40.00
N PHE A 802 -5.38 -30.29 -39.96
CA PHE A 802 -4.26 -30.42 -40.90
C PHE A 802 -3.31 -31.50 -40.46
N ASP A 803 -2.62 -32.11 -41.41
CA ASP A 803 -1.62 -33.13 -41.14
C ASP A 803 -0.31 -32.51 -40.60
N PHE A 804 -0.41 -31.94 -39.42
CA PHE A 804 0.66 -31.32 -38.65
C PHE A 804 0.73 -31.96 -37.26
N TYR A 805 1.95 -32.23 -36.76
CA TYR A 805 2.15 -32.72 -35.42
C TYR A 805 3.39 -32.10 -34.78
N LEU A 806 3.35 -31.97 -33.45
CA LEU A 806 4.43 -31.40 -32.66
C LEU A 806 5.22 -32.48 -31.96
N THR A 807 6.55 -32.42 -32.05
CA THR A 807 7.43 -33.23 -31.20
C THR A 807 7.76 -32.39 -29.96
N ILE A 808 7.59 -33.00 -28.78
CA ILE A 808 7.82 -32.38 -27.51
C ILE A 808 8.83 -33.16 -26.68
N GLY A 809 9.39 -32.53 -25.66
CA GLY A 809 10.33 -33.16 -24.75
C GLY A 809 10.78 -32.30 -23.65
N ASP A 810 11.76 -32.75 -22.85
CA ASP A 810 12.31 -31.94 -21.77
C ASP A 810 12.97 -30.70 -22.35
N TYR A 811 12.95 -29.65 -21.49
CA TYR A 811 13.54 -28.38 -21.85
C TYR A 811 15.04 -28.53 -22.17
N GLU A 812 15.41 -28.07 -23.32
CA GLU A 812 16.79 -27.87 -23.75
C GLU A 812 16.97 -26.34 -23.87
N ALA A 813 17.84 -25.76 -23.07
CA ALA A 813 18.10 -24.32 -23.15
C ALA A 813 18.46 -23.94 -24.59
N PRO A 814 17.84 -22.88 -25.16
CA PRO A 814 18.25 -22.37 -26.45
C PRO A 814 19.70 -21.91 -26.38
N ASP A 815 20.43 -22.05 -27.49
CA ASP A 815 21.76 -21.51 -27.63
C ASP A 815 21.66 -19.97 -27.71
N THR A 816 21.37 -19.32 -26.56
CA THR A 816 21.26 -17.87 -26.45
C THR A 816 22.62 -17.20 -26.28
N GLY A 817 23.66 -17.98 -25.99
CA GLY A 817 25.03 -17.48 -25.90
C GLY A 817 25.67 -17.60 -27.28
N TYR A 818 26.28 -16.53 -27.72
CA TYR A 818 27.17 -16.57 -28.87
C TYR A 818 28.59 -16.74 -28.38
N ASN A 819 29.31 -17.73 -28.93
CA ASN A 819 30.76 -17.66 -28.84
C ASN A 819 31.18 -16.44 -29.61
N TYR A 820 32.12 -15.67 -29.08
CA TYR A 820 32.65 -14.51 -29.78
C TYR A 820 34.17 -14.54 -29.83
N ILE A 821 34.73 -13.85 -30.79
CA ILE A 821 36.17 -13.72 -30.91
C ILE A 821 36.62 -12.60 -29.98
N ALA A 822 37.58 -12.87 -29.11
CA ALA A 822 38.10 -11.90 -28.17
C ALA A 822 38.71 -10.72 -28.90
N ASP A 823 38.26 -9.53 -28.59
CA ASP A 823 38.75 -8.26 -29.14
C ASP A 823 39.11 -7.28 -28.01
N PRO A 824 40.30 -7.37 -27.44
CA PRO A 824 40.72 -6.53 -26.31
C PRO A 824 40.83 -5.04 -26.64
N LYS A 825 40.80 -4.66 -27.91
CA LYS A 825 40.97 -3.28 -28.37
C LYS A 825 39.76 -2.68 -29.07
N ASN A 826 38.60 -3.36 -29.06
CA ASN A 826 37.37 -2.92 -29.70
C ASN A 826 37.55 -2.54 -31.18
N GLY A 827 38.23 -3.38 -31.93
CA GLY A 827 38.47 -3.22 -33.39
C GLY A 827 39.49 -2.15 -33.78
N ARG A 828 40.26 -1.59 -32.84
CA ARG A 828 41.27 -0.54 -33.09
C ARG A 828 42.68 -1.08 -33.05
N TYR A 829 43.23 -1.34 -34.20
CA TYR A 829 44.56 -1.91 -34.36
C TYR A 829 45.37 -1.04 -35.32
N SER A 830 46.68 -1.09 -35.17
CA SER A 830 47.66 -0.48 -36.08
C SER A 830 48.29 -1.49 -37.04
N ALA A 831 48.68 -1.06 -38.23
CA ALA A 831 49.32 -1.95 -39.20
C ALA A 831 50.60 -2.59 -38.60
N GLY A 832 50.74 -3.91 -38.78
CA GLY A 832 51.82 -4.71 -38.18
C GLY A 832 51.53 -5.21 -36.78
N GLU A 833 50.38 -4.90 -36.21
CA GLU A 833 49.98 -5.42 -34.89
C GLU A 833 49.48 -6.88 -34.98
N VAL A 834 49.71 -7.62 -33.87
CA VAL A 834 49.30 -9.02 -33.78
C VAL A 834 47.92 -9.10 -33.12
N PHE A 835 47.03 -9.86 -33.75
CA PHE A 835 45.73 -10.21 -33.18
C PHE A 835 45.73 -11.69 -32.76
N ASP A 836 45.42 -11.93 -31.48
CA ASP A 836 45.36 -13.29 -30.95
C ASP A 836 44.01 -13.95 -31.22
N LEU A 837 44.01 -15.10 -31.87
CA LEU A 837 42.88 -15.89 -32.27
C LEU A 837 42.31 -16.64 -31.06
N THR A 838 41.37 -16.04 -30.36
CA THR A 838 40.73 -16.60 -29.15
C THR A 838 39.24 -16.60 -29.30
N LEU A 839 38.63 -17.76 -29.33
CA LEU A 839 37.19 -17.91 -29.23
C LEU A 839 36.79 -17.98 -27.76
N VAL A 840 35.90 -17.07 -27.35
CA VAL A 840 35.39 -17.02 -25.97
C VAL A 840 33.99 -17.63 -25.96
N GLU A 841 33.80 -18.62 -25.11
CA GLU A 841 32.48 -19.23 -24.86
C GLU A 841 31.72 -18.36 -23.85
N THR A 842 30.45 -18.12 -24.14
CA THR A 842 29.52 -17.50 -23.20
C THR A 842 28.61 -18.58 -22.61
N GLU A 843 28.01 -18.30 -21.44
CA GLU A 843 27.07 -19.23 -20.83
C GLU A 843 25.92 -19.52 -21.79
N GLY A 844 25.62 -20.81 -22.06
CA GLY A 844 24.62 -21.25 -23.04
C GLY A 844 25.13 -21.37 -24.49
N ALA A 845 26.38 -21.01 -24.78
CA ALA A 845 26.94 -21.16 -26.10
C ALA A 845 27.13 -22.62 -26.47
N ARG A 846 26.92 -22.97 -27.75
CA ARG A 846 27.21 -24.28 -28.27
C ARG A 846 28.71 -24.52 -28.30
N LYS A 847 29.13 -25.56 -27.61
CA LYS A 847 30.55 -25.94 -27.55
C LYS A 847 31.06 -26.48 -28.85
N PRO A 848 32.28 -26.15 -29.23
CA PRO A 848 32.94 -26.84 -30.36
C PRO A 848 32.99 -28.33 -30.12
N GLY A 849 32.43 -29.10 -31.04
CA GLY A 849 32.56 -30.58 -31.12
C GLY A 849 33.73 -31.03 -31.95
N SER A 850 34.39 -30.07 -32.62
CA SER A 850 35.59 -30.26 -33.44
C SER A 850 36.58 -29.12 -33.13
N ASP A 851 37.82 -29.24 -33.59
CA ASP A 851 38.83 -28.18 -33.56
C ASP A 851 38.31 -26.98 -34.33
N VAL A 852 38.53 -25.77 -33.74
CA VAL A 852 38.17 -24.49 -34.36
C VAL A 852 39.13 -24.18 -35.48
N ALA A 853 38.62 -24.03 -36.71
CA ALA A 853 39.40 -23.57 -37.86
C ALA A 853 39.26 -22.05 -37.96
N TRP A 854 40.38 -21.37 -38.06
CA TRP A 854 40.46 -19.90 -38.11
C TRP A 854 40.70 -19.40 -39.53
N TYR A 855 40.09 -18.30 -39.88
CA TYR A 855 40.25 -17.62 -41.16
C TYR A 855 40.44 -16.13 -40.94
N LEU A 856 41.24 -15.48 -41.80
CA LEU A 856 41.38 -14.02 -41.93
C LEU A 856 41.12 -13.67 -43.38
N ASP A 857 40.10 -12.86 -43.64
CA ASP A 857 39.64 -12.46 -44.95
C ASP A 857 39.40 -13.69 -45.86
N ASP A 858 38.67 -14.69 -45.43
CA ASP A 858 38.39 -15.98 -46.04
C ASP A 858 39.60 -16.91 -46.25
N GLU A 859 40.81 -16.51 -45.91
CA GLU A 859 41.99 -17.34 -46.05
C GLU A 859 42.30 -18.09 -44.73
N PRO A 860 42.56 -19.40 -44.76
CA PRO A 860 42.82 -20.15 -43.57
C PRO A 860 44.15 -19.77 -42.91
N VAL A 861 44.18 -19.59 -41.62
CA VAL A 861 45.35 -19.24 -40.83
C VAL A 861 45.79 -20.39 -39.92
N SER A 862 47.11 -20.59 -39.80
CA SER A 862 47.69 -21.71 -39.08
C SER A 862 48.40 -21.30 -37.81
N GLY A 863 47.74 -20.81 -36.83
CA GLY A 863 48.37 -20.44 -35.58
C GLY A 863 47.44 -19.66 -34.63
N PRO A 864 47.87 -19.46 -33.39
CA PRO A 864 47.02 -18.76 -32.41
C PRO A 864 46.99 -17.25 -32.61
N SER A 865 47.69 -16.66 -33.61
CA SER A 865 47.77 -15.24 -33.82
C SER A 865 47.97 -14.88 -35.31
N VAL A 866 47.49 -13.75 -35.73
CA VAL A 866 47.66 -13.19 -37.07
C VAL A 866 48.27 -11.79 -37.00
N THR A 867 49.06 -11.39 -37.99
CA THR A 867 49.56 -10.02 -38.11
C THR A 867 48.63 -9.25 -39.04
N LEU A 868 48.09 -8.13 -38.54
CA LEU A 868 47.11 -7.32 -39.29
C LEU A 868 47.82 -6.31 -40.20
N SER A 869 47.38 -6.19 -41.47
CA SER A 869 47.78 -5.12 -42.37
C SER A 869 46.83 -3.89 -42.22
N ALA A 870 47.18 -2.76 -42.81
CA ALA A 870 46.20 -1.62 -42.83
C ALA A 870 45.02 -1.97 -43.70
N GLY A 871 43.80 -1.66 -43.23
CA GLY A 871 42.55 -1.98 -43.90
C GLY A 871 41.44 -2.52 -42.97
N THR A 872 40.36 -3.01 -43.56
CA THR A 872 39.31 -3.70 -42.85
C THR A 872 39.52 -5.21 -43.04
N HIS A 873 39.52 -5.98 -41.98
CA HIS A 873 39.74 -7.41 -41.94
C HIS A 873 38.57 -8.12 -41.26
N VAL A 874 38.26 -9.30 -41.69
CA VAL A 874 37.28 -10.19 -41.08
C VAL A 874 37.99 -11.43 -40.54
N VAL A 875 37.90 -11.64 -39.23
CA VAL A 875 38.38 -12.84 -38.58
C VAL A 875 37.19 -13.77 -38.33
N GLU A 876 37.34 -15.03 -38.73
CA GLU A 876 36.28 -16.06 -38.55
C GLU A 876 36.81 -17.25 -37.77
N ALA A 877 35.92 -17.78 -36.90
CA ALA A 877 36.08 -19.06 -36.24
C ALA A 877 35.02 -20.03 -36.77
N ARG A 878 35.43 -21.08 -37.49
CA ARG A 878 34.53 -22.10 -38.08
C ARG A 878 34.69 -23.41 -37.33
N PHE A 879 33.61 -24.02 -36.87
CA PHE A 879 33.66 -25.32 -36.15
C PHE A 879 32.33 -26.05 -36.23
N SER A 880 32.36 -27.38 -36.02
CA SER A 880 31.15 -28.17 -35.81
C SER A 880 30.84 -28.18 -34.31
N THR A 881 29.57 -27.94 -33.91
CA THR A 881 29.13 -28.08 -32.52
C THR A 881 29.15 -29.56 -32.09
N THR A 882 29.05 -29.79 -30.79
CA THR A 882 28.90 -31.17 -30.25
C THR A 882 27.68 -31.92 -30.80
N GLU A 883 26.70 -31.18 -31.34
CA GLU A 883 25.50 -31.72 -31.99
C GLU A 883 25.66 -31.89 -33.48
N GLY A 884 26.85 -31.62 -34.02
CA GLY A 884 27.17 -31.81 -35.44
C GLY A 884 26.76 -30.62 -36.35
N LYS A 885 26.20 -29.53 -35.82
CA LYS A 885 25.87 -28.34 -36.61
C LYS A 885 27.11 -27.51 -36.92
N GLN A 886 27.20 -26.95 -38.10
CA GLN A 886 28.27 -26.02 -38.49
C GLN A 886 27.96 -24.64 -37.90
N LYS A 887 28.98 -24.00 -37.33
CA LYS A 887 28.91 -22.64 -36.78
C LYS A 887 30.09 -21.80 -37.29
N VAL A 888 29.77 -20.52 -37.62
CA VAL A 888 30.74 -19.51 -37.98
C VAL A 888 30.57 -18.34 -37.04
N VAL A 889 31.65 -17.85 -36.47
CA VAL A 889 31.67 -16.65 -35.60
C VAL A 889 32.61 -15.67 -36.25
N GLU A 890 32.16 -14.48 -36.54
CA GLU A 890 32.87 -13.43 -37.27
C GLU A 890 33.19 -12.23 -36.36
N LEU A 891 34.33 -11.58 -36.59
CA LEU A 891 34.74 -10.33 -36.04
C LEU A 891 35.35 -9.43 -37.12
N THR A 892 34.79 -8.25 -37.31
CA THR A 892 35.34 -7.26 -38.24
C THR A 892 36.29 -6.30 -37.48
N LEU A 893 37.50 -6.15 -37.98
CA LEU A 893 38.55 -5.30 -37.43
C LEU A 893 38.86 -4.17 -38.40
N THR A 894 39.11 -2.97 -37.89
CA THR A 894 39.59 -1.84 -38.66
C THR A 894 41.03 -1.53 -38.22
N VAL A 895 41.96 -1.56 -39.12
CA VAL A 895 43.39 -1.35 -38.87
C VAL A 895 43.83 -0.07 -39.53
N GLU A 896 44.36 0.87 -38.75
CA GLU A 896 44.85 2.17 -39.21
C GLU A 896 46.30 2.14 -39.65
#